data_0c5c3985d01a0ad6d4c4b03db000a0fa
#
_entry.id   0c5c3985d01a0ad6d4c4b03db000a0fa
#
_cell.length_a   1.000
_cell.length_b   1.000
_cell.length_c   1.000
_cell.angle_alpha   90.00
_cell.angle_beta   90.00
_cell.angle_gamma   90.00
#
_symmetry.space_group_name_H-M   'P 1'
#
loop_
_entity.id
_entity.type
_entity.pdbx_description
1 polymer ?
#
loop_
_entity_poly.entity_id
_entity_poly.type
_entity_poly.pdbx_seq_one_letter_code
_entity_poly.pdbx_strand_id
1 'polypeptide(L)'
;INYVKSSSMSVNLKMNVKNNLFEIQKGSIDVEDFFLDVTGSIKTGKKNNINLQIKGNDIDIQSFLSLLPEKFDAYKNEYQSEGEFYFEANVSGEIDSTQFVHIETKFGIKNASISKNNASLKLKNVSLTGLYSNGEKNSISTTTLLLNQLKFTVGKSKISGNFFMKNPEYPQVEINAEIDAQLSELQQFFKIDTIQEIDGIIKSNFNFSGTIKDPANFTKNDFLNSKTNGSLILENASFSLKEGKNNYTKINGVFAFNNNDLDINTLSFNAGNNDFTIKGTLKNIISYFMVPEQKFFVDGEVTCANLNMNELFSENNKQSNSVFNITLPDNMEFYVRANISDFIFSDFHATNVKGKLLYKNRKLNADDVIFNTMDGAIETSGVLAQNNDGNITVQSKIKLSKINIQKLFTSFHNFGQDFITDKHLKGIVSSDINLSSEWSNALVCNTKNLIVASTITINNGELIDFKPLERMSQFVDVNELKNIRFSELKNEILIKDEKIIIPQMDINSSALNLTLSGEQTFDSKIDYRIKILLSEILSKKLKLKKKETDEFGPIEDDEKGKSNIYLVISGTTDNFSIRYDTKKVKENIKEAVKEEKKTIKSILNEEFGLFKNDTSIINFKKKKEEEEKKKKQNKVKIKWDEESEGEIDKSEEK
;
A
#
# COMPACT_ATOMS: atom_id res chain seq x y z
N ILE A 1 -40.96 28.32 -23.80
CA ILE A 1 -40.30 29.14 -22.72
C ILE A 1 -40.63 30.58 -23.06
N ASN A 2 -41.51 31.21 -22.31
CA ASN A 2 -41.76 32.64 -22.46
C ASN A 2 -40.66 33.36 -21.70
N TYR A 3 -39.69 33.90 -22.42
CA TYR A 3 -38.63 34.72 -21.89
C TYR A 3 -39.02 36.19 -22.05
N VAL A 4 -39.54 36.77 -21.01
CA VAL A 4 -39.84 38.20 -20.98
C VAL A 4 -39.03 38.83 -19.87
N LYS A 5 -37.91 39.44 -20.21
CA LYS A 5 -37.21 40.36 -19.31
C LYS A 5 -37.77 41.77 -19.62
N SER A 6 -38.06 42.53 -18.60
CA SER A 6 -38.46 43.94 -18.71
C SER A 6 -37.25 44.78 -19.16
N SER A 7 -37.02 44.85 -20.46
CA SER A 7 -35.92 45.60 -21.09
C SER A 7 -36.50 46.61 -22.08
N SER A 8 -35.96 47.81 -22.15
CA SER A 8 -36.26 48.77 -23.19
C SER A 8 -35.71 48.23 -24.54
N MET A 9 -36.57 48.16 -25.56
CA MET A 9 -36.18 47.72 -26.89
C MET A 9 -36.62 48.78 -27.92
N SER A 10 -35.70 49.19 -28.79
CA SER A 10 -35.94 50.03 -29.93
C SER A 10 -35.72 49.23 -31.22
N VAL A 11 -36.65 49.33 -32.16
CA VAL A 11 -36.56 48.60 -33.43
C VAL A 11 -36.72 49.61 -34.57
N ASN A 12 -35.76 49.64 -35.49
CA ASN A 12 -35.80 50.47 -36.69
C ASN A 12 -35.60 49.54 -37.90
N LEU A 13 -36.64 49.41 -38.75
CA LEU A 13 -36.61 48.52 -39.91
C LEU A 13 -36.91 49.29 -41.20
N LYS A 14 -36.01 49.16 -42.18
CA LYS A 14 -36.27 49.53 -43.57
C LYS A 14 -36.62 48.27 -44.34
N MET A 15 -37.85 48.17 -44.80
CA MET A 15 -38.34 46.97 -45.46
C MET A 15 -39.14 47.25 -46.72
N ASN A 16 -39.10 46.32 -47.67
CA ASN A 16 -39.98 46.26 -48.81
C ASN A 16 -41.12 45.30 -48.53
N VAL A 17 -42.35 45.68 -48.79
CA VAL A 17 -43.51 44.86 -48.59
C VAL A 17 -44.19 44.60 -49.94
N LYS A 18 -44.30 43.33 -50.35
CA LYS A 18 -44.94 42.94 -51.56
C LYS A 18 -45.81 41.72 -51.27
N ASN A 19 -47.14 41.89 -51.40
CA ASN A 19 -48.12 40.89 -50.96
C ASN A 19 -47.86 40.50 -49.47
N ASN A 20 -47.62 39.24 -49.22
CA ASN A 20 -47.38 38.70 -47.88
C ASN A 20 -45.88 38.49 -47.57
N LEU A 21 -44.97 39.07 -48.35
CA LEU A 21 -43.52 39.01 -48.20
C LEU A 21 -43.01 40.35 -47.66
N PHE A 22 -42.35 40.32 -46.55
CA PHE A 22 -41.69 41.43 -45.88
C PHE A 22 -40.14 41.23 -46.03
N GLU A 23 -39.48 42.02 -46.85
CA GLU A 23 -38.03 41.95 -47.08
C GLU A 23 -37.36 43.05 -46.27
N ILE A 24 -36.62 42.67 -45.23
CA ILE A 24 -35.86 43.57 -44.38
C ILE A 24 -34.51 43.84 -45.08
N GLN A 25 -34.37 45.03 -45.68
CA GLN A 25 -33.14 45.45 -46.35
C GLN A 25 -32.08 45.90 -45.33
N LYS A 26 -32.51 46.60 -44.28
CA LYS A 26 -31.72 47.04 -43.16
C LYS A 26 -32.60 47.18 -41.94
N GLY A 27 -32.22 46.50 -40.85
CA GLY A 27 -32.89 46.62 -39.57
C GLY A 27 -31.86 46.78 -38.49
N SER A 28 -32.15 47.62 -37.49
CA SER A 28 -31.43 47.65 -36.23
C SER A 28 -32.40 47.37 -35.09
N ILE A 29 -31.95 46.57 -34.17
CA ILE A 29 -32.62 46.29 -32.89
C ILE A 29 -31.68 46.68 -31.79
N ASP A 30 -32.10 47.64 -30.97
CA ASP A 30 -31.37 48.10 -29.82
C ASP A 30 -32.05 47.54 -28.57
N VAL A 31 -31.36 46.73 -27.81
CA VAL A 31 -31.87 46.13 -26.56
C VAL A 31 -30.85 46.44 -25.47
N GLU A 32 -31.21 47.31 -24.54
CA GLU A 32 -30.26 47.83 -23.53
C GLU A 32 -28.99 48.36 -24.20
N ASP A 33 -27.83 47.73 -24.00
CA ASP A 33 -26.53 48.12 -24.58
C ASP A 33 -26.18 47.29 -25.84
N PHE A 34 -27.14 46.58 -26.45
CA PHE A 34 -26.90 45.73 -27.61
C PHE A 34 -27.41 46.37 -28.88
N PHE A 35 -26.54 46.43 -29.86
CA PHE A 35 -26.88 46.84 -31.23
C PHE A 35 -26.87 45.60 -32.14
N LEU A 36 -28.02 45.23 -32.63
CA LEU A 36 -28.19 44.08 -33.50
C LEU A 36 -28.59 44.53 -34.90
N ASP A 37 -27.88 44.09 -35.90
CA ASP A 37 -28.23 44.25 -37.31
C ASP A 37 -29.12 43.08 -37.73
N VAL A 38 -30.25 43.33 -38.37
CA VAL A 38 -31.18 42.31 -38.89
C VAL A 38 -31.41 42.54 -40.36
N THR A 39 -31.26 41.50 -41.15
CA THR A 39 -31.62 41.47 -42.58
C THR A 39 -32.36 40.17 -42.90
N GLY A 40 -33.09 40.13 -44.04
CA GLY A 40 -33.76 38.90 -44.46
C GLY A 40 -35.21 39.08 -44.86
N SER A 41 -36.01 38.04 -44.69
CA SER A 41 -37.41 38.09 -45.13
C SER A 41 -38.35 37.32 -44.18
N ILE A 42 -39.58 37.84 -44.11
CA ILE A 42 -40.69 37.20 -43.41
C ILE A 42 -41.84 37.04 -44.41
N LYS A 43 -42.26 35.82 -44.65
CA LYS A 43 -43.43 35.52 -45.49
C LYS A 43 -44.57 35.08 -44.59
N THR A 44 -45.68 35.80 -44.62
CA THR A 44 -46.90 35.50 -43.88
C THR A 44 -47.90 34.78 -44.76
N GLY A 45 -48.72 33.85 -44.18
CA GLY A 45 -49.70 33.06 -44.87
C GLY A 45 -50.37 32.02 -44.00
N LYS A 46 -50.86 30.94 -44.63
CA LYS A 46 -51.36 29.78 -43.82
C LYS A 46 -50.28 29.22 -42.91
N LYS A 47 -49.04 29.30 -43.32
CA LYS A 47 -47.83 29.05 -42.54
C LYS A 47 -46.90 30.25 -42.75
N ASN A 48 -46.35 30.74 -41.65
CA ASN A 48 -45.37 31.83 -41.71
C ASN A 48 -43.95 31.24 -41.91
N ASN A 49 -43.19 31.84 -42.81
CA ASN A 49 -41.81 31.42 -43.07
C ASN A 49 -40.86 32.59 -42.80
N ILE A 50 -39.80 32.33 -42.09
CA ILE A 50 -38.74 33.33 -41.83
C ILE A 50 -37.40 32.91 -42.45
N ASN A 51 -36.64 33.86 -42.86
CA ASN A 51 -35.25 33.71 -43.24
C ASN A 51 -34.52 35.02 -42.83
N LEU A 52 -33.94 34.99 -41.63
CA LEU A 52 -33.36 36.17 -41.02
C LEU A 52 -31.89 35.92 -40.73
N GLN A 53 -31.06 36.93 -40.97
CA GLN A 53 -29.69 37.01 -40.49
C GLN A 53 -29.63 38.11 -39.42
N ILE A 54 -29.16 37.74 -38.25
CA ILE A 54 -29.01 38.64 -37.09
C ILE A 54 -27.54 38.70 -36.74
N LYS A 55 -26.98 39.90 -36.68
CA LYS A 55 -25.58 40.12 -36.31
C LYS A 55 -25.47 41.02 -35.11
N GLY A 56 -24.63 40.66 -34.20
CA GLY A 56 -24.23 41.49 -33.07
C GLY A 56 -22.71 41.57 -33.02
N ASN A 57 -22.17 42.77 -32.97
CA ASN A 57 -20.75 43.02 -32.86
C ASN A 57 -20.51 43.89 -31.64
N ASP A 58 -19.30 43.79 -31.08
CA ASP A 58 -18.79 44.63 -30.01
C ASP A 58 -19.71 44.63 -28.75
N ILE A 59 -20.35 43.49 -28.49
CA ILE A 59 -21.23 43.31 -27.36
C ILE A 59 -20.36 43.08 -26.10
N ASP A 60 -20.62 43.83 -25.05
CA ASP A 60 -19.99 43.57 -23.76
C ASP A 60 -20.42 42.21 -23.20
N ILE A 61 -19.46 41.38 -22.75
CA ILE A 61 -19.73 40.02 -22.29
C ILE A 61 -20.59 40.05 -21.03
N GLN A 62 -20.38 40.97 -20.09
CA GLN A 62 -21.14 41.07 -18.86
C GLN A 62 -22.62 41.39 -19.17
N SER A 63 -22.84 42.30 -20.10
CA SER A 63 -24.15 42.61 -20.59
C SER A 63 -24.80 41.40 -21.27
N PHE A 64 -24.10 40.69 -22.15
CA PHE A 64 -24.59 39.43 -22.73
C PHE A 64 -24.98 38.37 -21.69
N LEU A 65 -24.15 38.16 -20.68
CA LEU A 65 -24.43 37.23 -19.60
C LEU A 65 -25.69 37.62 -18.82
N SER A 66 -26.00 38.92 -18.73
CA SER A 66 -27.21 39.42 -18.06
C SER A 66 -28.50 38.93 -18.71
N LEU A 67 -28.46 38.60 -19.99
CA LEU A 67 -29.61 38.10 -20.76
C LEU A 67 -29.83 36.58 -20.60
N LEU A 68 -28.89 35.85 -20.01
CA LEU A 68 -29.06 34.42 -19.80
C LEU A 68 -30.19 34.12 -18.78
N PRO A 69 -30.90 32.98 -18.94
CA PRO A 69 -31.95 32.56 -18.02
C PRO A 69 -31.50 32.51 -16.54
N GLU A 70 -32.45 32.69 -15.60
CA GLU A 70 -32.22 32.71 -14.15
C GLU A 70 -31.46 31.48 -13.62
N LYS A 71 -31.59 30.32 -14.28
CA LYS A 71 -30.81 29.12 -13.92
C LYS A 71 -29.30 29.33 -13.95
N PHE A 72 -28.83 30.37 -14.61
CA PHE A 72 -27.41 30.77 -14.69
C PHE A 72 -27.03 31.90 -13.71
N ASP A 73 -27.96 32.37 -12.87
CA ASP A 73 -27.72 33.53 -11.99
C ASP A 73 -26.62 33.26 -10.97
N ALA A 74 -26.45 32.01 -10.50
CA ALA A 74 -25.36 31.64 -9.61
C ALA A 74 -24.00 31.96 -10.25
N TYR A 75 -23.84 31.63 -11.53
CA TYR A 75 -22.60 31.92 -12.27
C TYR A 75 -22.43 33.40 -12.57
N LYS A 76 -23.52 34.11 -12.93
CA LYS A 76 -23.47 35.56 -13.19
C LYS A 76 -23.00 36.36 -11.97
N ASN A 77 -23.47 35.96 -10.78
CA ASN A 77 -23.13 36.63 -9.52
C ASN A 77 -21.75 36.27 -9.00
N GLU A 78 -21.21 35.13 -9.41
CA GLU A 78 -19.89 34.65 -8.94
C GLU A 78 -18.73 35.21 -9.79
N TYR A 79 -18.99 35.56 -11.06
CA TYR A 79 -17.97 36.00 -11.99
C TYR A 79 -18.25 37.39 -12.55
N GLN A 80 -17.19 38.17 -12.73
CA GLN A 80 -17.17 39.44 -13.47
C GLN A 80 -16.41 39.23 -14.78
N SER A 81 -16.95 39.73 -15.86
CA SER A 81 -16.36 39.60 -17.19
C SER A 81 -16.30 40.95 -17.92
N GLU A 82 -15.23 41.13 -18.65
CA GLU A 82 -14.99 42.28 -19.55
C GLU A 82 -14.54 41.73 -20.92
N GLY A 83 -14.85 42.38 -22.00
CA GLY A 83 -14.41 41.97 -23.35
C GLY A 83 -15.51 41.96 -24.37
N GLU A 84 -15.16 41.61 -25.58
CA GLU A 84 -16.03 41.69 -26.76
C GLU A 84 -16.60 40.31 -27.11
N PHE A 85 -17.91 40.26 -27.21
CA PHE A 85 -18.65 39.16 -27.79
C PHE A 85 -19.24 39.57 -29.14
N TYR A 86 -19.19 38.69 -30.12
CA TYR A 86 -19.82 38.90 -31.42
C TYR A 86 -20.52 37.65 -31.88
N PHE A 87 -21.58 37.80 -32.67
CA PHE A 87 -22.26 36.65 -33.27
C PHE A 87 -22.94 36.99 -34.58
N GLU A 88 -23.15 35.96 -35.39
CA GLU A 88 -23.97 35.96 -36.60
C GLU A 88 -24.88 34.75 -36.54
N ALA A 89 -26.16 35.00 -36.41
CA ALA A 89 -27.19 33.97 -36.35
C ALA A 89 -28.06 33.96 -37.62
N ASN A 90 -28.18 32.81 -38.25
CA ASN A 90 -29.11 32.55 -39.35
C ASN A 90 -30.31 31.80 -38.80
N VAL A 91 -31.48 32.35 -38.95
CA VAL A 91 -32.75 31.79 -38.45
C VAL A 91 -33.70 31.59 -39.63
N SER A 92 -34.04 30.34 -39.97
CA SER A 92 -34.83 30.04 -41.15
C SER A 92 -35.83 28.91 -40.92
N GLY A 93 -36.95 28.95 -41.65
CA GLY A 93 -37.95 27.90 -41.64
C GLY A 93 -39.36 28.37 -41.39
N GLU A 94 -40.28 27.42 -41.31
CA GLU A 94 -41.68 27.68 -41.00
C GLU A 94 -41.85 27.93 -39.50
N ILE A 95 -42.60 28.99 -39.16
CA ILE A 95 -43.02 29.22 -37.76
C ILE A 95 -44.34 28.48 -37.56
N ASP A 96 -44.27 27.40 -36.78
CA ASP A 96 -45.39 26.59 -36.37
C ASP A 96 -45.36 26.36 -34.85
N SER A 97 -46.52 26.15 -34.26
CA SER A 97 -46.63 25.81 -32.83
C SER A 97 -46.00 24.46 -32.49
N THR A 98 -45.69 23.61 -33.46
CA THR A 98 -45.20 22.25 -33.33
C THR A 98 -43.73 22.06 -33.76
N GLN A 99 -43.14 23.02 -34.50
CA GLN A 99 -41.78 22.92 -35.03
C GLN A 99 -40.96 24.18 -34.73
N PHE A 100 -39.74 23.95 -34.30
CA PHE A 100 -38.78 25.04 -34.15
C PHE A 100 -38.19 25.41 -35.50
N VAL A 101 -37.87 26.68 -35.68
CA VAL A 101 -37.10 27.16 -36.84
C VAL A 101 -35.66 26.63 -36.76
N HIS A 102 -35.02 26.52 -37.92
CA HIS A 102 -33.59 26.23 -37.96
C HIS A 102 -32.78 27.44 -37.48
N ILE A 103 -31.84 27.20 -36.59
CA ILE A 103 -30.94 28.20 -36.01
C ILE A 103 -29.52 27.73 -36.21
N GLU A 104 -28.69 28.51 -36.85
CA GLU A 104 -27.24 28.36 -36.93
C GLU A 104 -26.59 29.66 -36.49
N THR A 105 -25.70 29.62 -35.49
CA THR A 105 -25.06 30.81 -34.94
C THR A 105 -23.55 30.61 -34.92
N LYS A 106 -22.82 31.45 -35.61
CA LYS A 106 -21.38 31.64 -35.47
C LYS A 106 -21.15 32.74 -34.43
N PHE A 107 -20.30 32.48 -33.45
CA PHE A 107 -20.01 33.46 -32.40
C PHE A 107 -18.54 33.42 -31.98
N GLY A 108 -18.12 34.40 -31.24
CA GLY A 108 -16.80 34.40 -30.67
C GLY A 108 -16.61 35.45 -29.58
N ILE A 109 -15.53 35.24 -28.84
CA ILE A 109 -15.05 36.11 -27.78
C ILE A 109 -13.64 36.56 -28.18
N LYS A 110 -13.33 37.84 -28.00
CA LYS A 110 -12.02 38.41 -28.25
C LYS A 110 -11.49 39.13 -27.02
N ASN A 111 -10.27 38.77 -26.63
CA ASN A 111 -9.49 39.46 -25.59
C ASN A 111 -10.26 39.68 -24.27
N ALA A 112 -11.14 38.77 -23.89
CA ALA A 112 -11.91 38.89 -22.68
C ALA A 112 -11.07 38.67 -21.43
N SER A 113 -11.56 39.22 -20.32
CA SER A 113 -11.05 39.03 -19.00
C SER A 113 -12.19 38.53 -18.11
N ILE A 114 -11.96 37.46 -17.36
CA ILE A 114 -12.95 36.88 -16.46
C ILE A 114 -12.31 36.77 -15.06
N SER A 115 -12.96 37.28 -14.05
CA SER A 115 -12.52 37.16 -12.65
C SER A 115 -13.62 36.56 -11.78
N LYS A 116 -13.26 35.65 -10.91
CA LYS A 116 -14.13 35.18 -9.86
C LYS A 116 -14.09 36.18 -8.69
N ASN A 117 -15.24 36.49 -8.11
CA ASN A 117 -15.30 37.34 -6.91
C ASN A 117 -14.40 36.77 -5.82
N ASN A 118 -13.56 37.60 -5.21
CA ASN A 118 -12.58 37.24 -4.19
C ASN A 118 -11.38 36.38 -4.67
N ALA A 119 -11.19 36.18 -5.99
CA ALA A 119 -9.99 35.58 -6.52
C ALA A 119 -8.92 36.65 -6.82
N SER A 120 -7.67 36.38 -6.45
CA SER A 120 -6.54 37.28 -6.72
C SER A 120 -6.09 37.23 -8.18
N LEU A 121 -6.40 36.18 -8.91
CA LEU A 121 -6.04 35.99 -10.31
C LEU A 121 -7.27 36.09 -11.22
N LYS A 122 -7.03 36.65 -12.42
CA LYS A 122 -8.04 36.75 -13.48
C LYS A 122 -7.63 35.89 -14.66
N LEU A 123 -8.62 35.29 -15.34
CA LEU A 123 -8.44 34.79 -16.69
C LEU A 123 -8.27 36.00 -17.63
N LYS A 124 -7.23 36.03 -18.41
CA LYS A 124 -6.94 37.09 -19.38
C LYS A 124 -6.78 36.53 -20.79
N ASN A 125 -6.91 37.39 -21.78
CA ASN A 125 -6.75 37.04 -23.19
C ASN A 125 -7.70 35.90 -23.60
N VAL A 126 -8.87 35.80 -22.96
CA VAL A 126 -9.85 34.77 -23.29
C VAL A 126 -10.36 35.02 -24.70
N SER A 127 -10.15 34.07 -25.58
CA SER A 127 -10.59 34.10 -26.95
C SER A 127 -11.10 32.74 -27.37
N LEU A 128 -12.16 32.73 -28.14
CA LEU A 128 -12.71 31.52 -28.78
C LEU A 128 -13.53 31.88 -30.01
N THR A 129 -13.74 30.89 -30.88
CA THR A 129 -14.78 30.90 -31.90
C THR A 129 -15.74 29.76 -31.66
N GLY A 130 -17.02 29.98 -31.87
CA GLY A 130 -18.06 29.00 -31.65
C GLY A 130 -19.01 28.85 -32.83
N LEU A 131 -19.59 27.67 -32.93
CA LEU A 131 -20.69 27.34 -33.82
C LEU A 131 -21.77 26.62 -33.02
N TYR A 132 -22.95 27.18 -33.02
CA TYR A 132 -24.15 26.55 -32.48
C TYR A 132 -25.11 26.23 -33.62
N SER A 133 -25.72 25.04 -33.59
CA SER A 133 -26.81 24.69 -34.50
C SER A 133 -27.83 23.80 -33.77
N ASN A 134 -29.12 24.01 -33.99
CA ASN A 134 -30.14 23.08 -33.53
C ASN A 134 -30.35 21.88 -34.48
N GLY A 135 -29.49 21.77 -35.50
CA GLY A 135 -29.35 20.64 -36.39
C GLY A 135 -30.51 20.46 -37.40
N GLU A 136 -30.45 19.37 -38.14
CA GLU A 136 -31.37 19.09 -39.26
C GLU A 136 -32.85 18.94 -38.84
N LYS A 137 -33.10 18.48 -37.59
CA LYS A 137 -34.45 18.30 -37.06
C LYS A 137 -34.91 19.50 -36.24
N ASN A 138 -34.14 20.56 -36.16
CA ASN A 138 -34.42 21.74 -35.34
C ASN A 138 -34.82 21.38 -33.89
N SER A 139 -34.13 20.43 -33.30
CA SER A 139 -34.49 19.84 -32.01
C SER A 139 -33.28 19.75 -31.08
N ILE A 140 -33.52 19.63 -29.78
CA ILE A 140 -32.48 19.45 -28.78
C ILE A 140 -31.59 18.23 -29.10
N SER A 141 -32.21 17.12 -29.57
CA SER A 141 -31.45 15.89 -29.88
C SER A 141 -30.49 16.03 -31.07
N THR A 142 -30.69 17.00 -31.96
CA THR A 142 -29.78 17.29 -33.07
C THR A 142 -28.92 18.53 -32.85
N THR A 143 -29.11 19.20 -31.71
CA THR A 143 -28.30 20.40 -31.36
C THR A 143 -26.83 20.07 -31.20
N THR A 144 -25.99 20.95 -31.75
CA THR A 144 -24.53 20.89 -31.65
C THR A 144 -23.97 22.21 -31.15
N LEU A 145 -22.91 22.13 -30.37
CA LEU A 145 -22.08 23.28 -29.94
C LEU A 145 -20.63 22.93 -30.17
N LEU A 146 -19.96 23.73 -30.97
CA LEU A 146 -18.52 23.63 -31.23
C LEU A 146 -17.84 24.89 -30.71
N LEU A 147 -16.82 24.77 -29.88
CA LEU A 147 -15.94 25.83 -29.46
C LEU A 147 -14.54 25.51 -29.99
N ASN A 148 -14.01 26.35 -30.84
CA ASN A 148 -12.68 26.21 -31.42
C ASN A 148 -11.76 27.31 -30.92
N GLN A 149 -10.45 27.01 -30.92
CA GLN A 149 -9.41 27.98 -30.58
C GLN A 149 -9.64 28.66 -29.21
N LEU A 150 -10.32 27.93 -28.28
CA LEU A 150 -10.42 28.40 -26.91
C LEU A 150 -8.99 28.57 -26.37
N LYS A 151 -8.67 29.73 -25.89
CA LYS A 151 -7.39 30.04 -25.25
C LYS A 151 -7.57 31.11 -24.19
N PHE A 152 -6.81 30.97 -23.11
CA PHE A 152 -6.73 31.98 -22.07
C PHE A 152 -5.43 31.86 -21.27
N THR A 153 -5.12 32.87 -20.50
CA THR A 153 -3.98 32.90 -19.60
C THR A 153 -4.44 33.21 -18.17
N VAL A 154 -3.75 32.61 -17.19
CA VAL A 154 -3.89 32.88 -15.76
C VAL A 154 -2.50 33.14 -15.21
N GLY A 155 -2.17 34.38 -14.86
CA GLY A 155 -0.79 34.68 -14.51
C GLY A 155 0.18 34.34 -15.66
N LYS A 156 1.05 33.35 -15.41
CA LYS A 156 2.00 32.81 -16.41
C LYS A 156 1.45 31.59 -17.15
N SER A 157 0.36 30.99 -16.64
CA SER A 157 -0.24 29.78 -17.18
C SER A 157 -0.96 30.05 -18.51
N LYS A 158 -0.87 29.09 -19.43
CA LYS A 158 -1.53 29.13 -20.74
C LYS A 158 -2.36 27.87 -20.90
N ILE A 159 -3.60 28.05 -21.28
CA ILE A 159 -4.53 26.95 -21.55
C ILE A 159 -5.17 27.20 -22.91
N SER A 160 -5.21 26.15 -23.73
CA SER A 160 -5.87 26.18 -25.03
C SER A 160 -6.59 24.89 -25.31
N GLY A 161 -7.58 24.90 -26.21
CA GLY A 161 -8.30 23.69 -26.58
C GLY A 161 -9.49 23.90 -27.48
N ASN A 162 -10.20 22.80 -27.70
CA ASN A 162 -11.46 22.75 -28.44
C ASN A 162 -12.47 21.92 -27.65
N PHE A 163 -13.73 22.27 -27.83
CA PHE A 163 -14.86 21.57 -27.23
C PHE A 163 -15.93 21.35 -28.28
N PHE A 164 -16.44 20.13 -28.38
CA PHE A 164 -17.61 19.78 -29.17
C PHE A 164 -18.63 19.06 -28.31
N MET A 165 -19.89 19.43 -28.48
CA MET A 165 -21.01 18.76 -27.84
C MET A 165 -22.14 18.58 -28.85
N LYS A 166 -22.74 17.38 -28.85
CA LYS A 166 -23.96 17.05 -29.60
C LYS A 166 -25.01 16.50 -28.64
N ASN A 167 -26.27 16.80 -28.92
CA ASN A 167 -27.42 16.31 -28.15
C ASN A 167 -27.32 16.66 -26.63
N PRO A 168 -27.67 17.89 -26.21
CA PRO A 168 -27.59 18.32 -24.82
C PRO A 168 -28.42 17.51 -23.81
N GLU A 169 -29.39 16.70 -24.24
CA GLU A 169 -30.16 15.79 -23.36
C GLU A 169 -29.35 14.55 -22.99
N TYR A 170 -28.54 14.05 -23.95
CA TYR A 170 -27.58 12.96 -23.77
C TYR A 170 -26.25 13.40 -24.39
N PRO A 171 -25.49 14.26 -23.72
CA PRO A 171 -24.37 14.96 -24.31
C PRO A 171 -23.28 13.99 -24.78
N GLN A 172 -23.04 13.97 -26.09
CA GLN A 172 -21.81 13.43 -26.67
C GLN A 172 -20.80 14.55 -26.71
N VAL A 173 -19.71 14.39 -25.96
CA VAL A 173 -18.72 15.45 -25.73
C VAL A 173 -17.35 15.00 -26.25
N GLU A 174 -16.68 15.91 -26.96
CA GLU A 174 -15.27 15.80 -27.34
C GLU A 174 -14.52 17.01 -26.80
N ILE A 175 -13.39 16.76 -26.12
CA ILE A 175 -12.53 17.80 -25.56
C ILE A 175 -11.11 17.51 -25.98
N ASN A 176 -10.43 18.52 -26.51
CA ASN A 176 -8.98 18.52 -26.70
C ASN A 176 -8.44 19.73 -25.93
N ALA A 177 -7.50 19.50 -25.02
CA ALA A 177 -6.93 20.57 -24.21
C ALA A 177 -5.42 20.46 -24.13
N GLU A 178 -4.76 21.60 -24.21
CA GLU A 178 -3.34 21.78 -23.96
C GLU A 178 -3.18 22.72 -22.77
N ILE A 179 -2.38 22.32 -21.81
CA ILE A 179 -2.14 23.03 -20.55
C ILE A 179 -0.63 23.20 -20.39
N ASP A 180 -0.19 24.43 -20.15
CA ASP A 180 1.16 24.78 -19.70
C ASP A 180 0.98 25.78 -18.55
N ALA A 181 1.04 25.28 -17.30
CA ALA A 181 0.55 26.05 -16.17
C ALA A 181 1.41 25.91 -14.91
N GLN A 182 1.39 26.97 -14.10
CA GLN A 182 1.88 26.94 -12.73
C GLN A 182 0.82 26.32 -11.83
N LEU A 183 1.18 25.30 -11.06
CA LEU A 183 0.25 24.60 -10.17
C LEU A 183 -0.33 25.53 -9.09
N SER A 184 0.48 26.45 -8.56
CA SER A 184 0.05 27.47 -7.59
C SER A 184 -1.01 28.44 -8.15
N GLU A 185 -0.97 28.73 -9.44
CA GLU A 185 -1.99 29.56 -10.09
C GLU A 185 -3.29 28.77 -10.28
N LEU A 186 -3.20 27.48 -10.67
CA LEU A 186 -4.37 26.61 -10.80
C LEU A 186 -5.07 26.36 -9.46
N GLN A 187 -4.34 26.24 -8.36
CA GLN A 187 -4.90 26.02 -7.03
C GLN A 187 -5.87 27.13 -6.61
N GLN A 188 -5.69 28.37 -7.10
CA GLN A 188 -6.58 29.48 -6.76
C GLN A 188 -7.98 29.33 -7.38
N PHE A 189 -8.10 28.59 -8.49
CA PHE A 189 -9.37 28.30 -9.16
C PHE A 189 -9.94 26.96 -8.73
N PHE A 190 -9.08 25.94 -8.52
CA PHE A 190 -9.45 24.58 -8.18
C PHE A 190 -8.99 24.26 -6.75
N LYS A 191 -9.87 24.49 -5.77
CA LYS A 191 -9.56 24.15 -4.40
C LYS A 191 -9.55 22.62 -4.22
N ILE A 192 -8.41 22.10 -3.82
CA ILE A 192 -8.26 20.71 -3.40
C ILE A 192 -8.14 20.73 -1.88
N ASP A 193 -9.17 20.27 -1.19
CA ASP A 193 -9.28 20.44 0.27
C ASP A 193 -8.18 19.76 1.08
N THR A 194 -7.56 18.72 0.55
CA THR A 194 -6.47 17.98 1.20
C THR A 194 -5.09 18.62 1.02
N ILE A 195 -4.90 19.50 0.03
CA ILE A 195 -3.63 20.16 -0.26
C ILE A 195 -3.59 21.52 0.41
N GLN A 196 -2.54 21.80 1.17
CA GLN A 196 -2.28 23.09 1.78
C GLN A 196 -1.61 24.06 0.80
N GLU A 197 -0.50 23.61 0.22
CA GLU A 197 0.29 24.37 -0.75
C GLU A 197 0.72 23.47 -1.90
N ILE A 198 0.78 24.02 -3.10
CA ILE A 198 1.29 23.34 -4.29
C ILE A 198 2.03 24.34 -5.18
N ASP A 199 3.16 23.96 -5.72
CA ASP A 199 3.94 24.74 -6.67
C ASP A 199 4.58 23.84 -7.73
N GLY A 200 5.13 24.44 -8.78
CA GLY A 200 5.75 23.76 -9.92
C GLY A 200 4.97 23.93 -11.21
N ILE A 201 5.43 23.28 -12.26
CA ILE A 201 4.86 23.39 -13.60
C ILE A 201 4.16 22.09 -13.99
N ILE A 202 2.97 22.21 -14.57
CA ILE A 202 2.26 21.12 -15.22
C ILE A 202 2.12 21.42 -16.71
N LYS A 203 2.52 20.46 -17.55
CA LYS A 203 2.25 20.47 -18.99
C LYS A 203 1.42 19.25 -19.32
N SER A 204 0.31 19.44 -20.02
CA SER A 204 -0.59 18.35 -20.35
C SER A 204 -1.18 18.52 -21.74
N ASN A 205 -1.35 17.40 -22.40
CA ASN A 205 -2.10 17.26 -23.63
C ASN A 205 -3.15 16.20 -23.38
N PHE A 206 -4.43 16.59 -23.43
CA PHE A 206 -5.55 15.77 -22.99
C PHE A 206 -6.63 15.72 -24.05
N ASN A 207 -7.09 14.52 -24.38
CA ASN A 207 -8.20 14.27 -25.27
C ASN A 207 -9.24 13.42 -24.57
N PHE A 208 -10.49 13.82 -24.65
CA PHE A 208 -11.65 13.10 -24.14
C PHE A 208 -12.73 13.01 -25.21
N SER A 209 -13.37 11.86 -25.35
CA SER A 209 -14.55 11.66 -26.19
C SER A 209 -15.47 10.65 -25.52
N GLY A 210 -16.72 11.05 -25.25
CA GLY A 210 -17.67 10.19 -24.57
C GLY A 210 -19.07 10.77 -24.46
N THR A 211 -20.00 9.96 -23.98
CA THR A 211 -21.38 10.38 -23.65
C THR A 211 -21.47 10.64 -22.16
N ILE A 212 -21.89 11.82 -21.77
CA ILE A 212 -22.08 12.22 -20.36
C ILE A 212 -23.58 12.33 -20.11
N LYS A 213 -24.18 11.35 -19.41
CA LYS A 213 -25.61 11.34 -19.14
C LYS A 213 -26.03 12.40 -18.13
N ASP A 214 -25.25 12.56 -17.09
CA ASP A 214 -25.45 13.56 -16.06
C ASP A 214 -24.09 14.17 -15.66
N PRO A 215 -23.81 15.41 -16.06
CA PRO A 215 -22.54 16.07 -15.69
C PRO A 215 -22.33 16.24 -14.18
N ALA A 216 -23.41 16.28 -13.40
CA ALA A 216 -23.35 16.39 -11.93
C ALA A 216 -23.07 15.03 -11.26
N ASN A 217 -23.39 13.93 -11.94
CA ASN A 217 -23.24 12.57 -11.44
C ASN A 217 -22.57 11.69 -12.51
N PHE A 218 -21.33 12.00 -12.85
CA PHE A 218 -20.56 11.22 -13.81
C PHE A 218 -20.30 9.81 -13.27
N THR A 219 -20.84 8.78 -13.95
CA THR A 219 -20.81 7.40 -13.48
C THR A 219 -19.64 6.60 -14.05
N LYS A 220 -19.36 5.44 -13.43
CA LYS A 220 -18.42 4.44 -13.96
C LYS A 220 -18.75 4.05 -15.40
N ASN A 221 -20.04 3.88 -15.72
CA ASN A 221 -20.47 3.50 -17.07
C ASN A 221 -20.20 4.60 -18.07
N ASP A 222 -20.40 5.87 -17.71
CA ASP A 222 -20.07 7.00 -18.57
C ASP A 222 -18.57 7.03 -18.85
N PHE A 223 -17.75 6.79 -17.83
CA PHE A 223 -16.31 6.71 -17.99
C PHE A 223 -15.86 5.52 -18.85
N LEU A 224 -16.38 4.30 -18.60
CA LEU A 224 -16.00 3.11 -19.36
C LEU A 224 -16.41 3.18 -20.83
N ASN A 225 -17.45 3.97 -21.14
CA ASN A 225 -17.89 4.23 -22.52
C ASN A 225 -17.21 5.46 -23.14
N SER A 226 -16.30 6.11 -22.45
CA SER A 226 -15.51 7.22 -22.96
C SER A 226 -14.14 6.77 -23.44
N LYS A 227 -13.52 7.57 -24.28
CA LYS A 227 -12.11 7.45 -24.70
C LYS A 227 -11.35 8.63 -24.14
N THR A 228 -10.30 8.35 -23.40
CA THR A 228 -9.42 9.35 -22.80
C THR A 228 -7.98 9.01 -23.13
N ASN A 229 -7.25 9.93 -23.69
CA ASN A 229 -5.82 9.77 -23.92
C ASN A 229 -5.11 11.11 -23.78
N GLY A 230 -3.82 11.04 -23.50
CA GLY A 230 -3.01 12.22 -23.35
C GLY A 230 -1.70 11.97 -22.65
N SER A 231 -0.99 13.06 -22.38
CA SER A 231 0.24 13.06 -21.60
C SER A 231 0.19 14.14 -20.54
N LEU A 232 0.92 13.91 -19.46
CA LEU A 232 1.10 14.88 -18.39
C LEU A 232 2.57 14.88 -17.99
N ILE A 233 3.15 16.06 -17.88
CA ILE A 233 4.51 16.28 -17.41
C ILE A 233 4.44 17.18 -16.18
N LEU A 234 5.09 16.77 -15.11
CA LEU A 234 5.33 17.59 -13.93
C LEU A 234 6.80 17.99 -13.90
N GLU A 235 7.08 19.27 -13.69
CA GLU A 235 8.44 19.81 -13.63
C GLU A 235 8.63 20.54 -12.29
N ASN A 236 9.56 20.03 -11.49
CA ASN A 236 9.93 20.58 -10.18
C ASN A 236 8.72 20.93 -9.30
N ALA A 237 7.72 20.05 -9.32
CA ALA A 237 6.53 20.26 -8.51
C ALA A 237 6.80 19.95 -7.03
N SER A 238 6.02 20.57 -6.18
CA SER A 238 6.03 20.33 -4.73
C SER A 238 4.64 20.52 -4.17
N PHE A 239 4.28 19.77 -3.13
CA PHE A 239 3.06 20.01 -2.39
C PHE A 239 3.21 19.61 -0.92
N SER A 240 2.37 20.23 -0.08
CA SER A 240 2.16 19.86 1.32
C SER A 240 0.69 19.52 1.56
N LEU A 241 0.44 18.55 2.44
CA LEU A 241 -0.90 18.17 2.85
C LEU A 241 -1.32 18.99 4.08
N LYS A 242 -2.62 19.29 4.23
CA LYS A 242 -3.17 19.95 5.44
C LYS A 242 -3.00 19.10 6.68
N GLU A 243 -3.18 17.80 6.52
CA GLU A 243 -2.95 16.78 7.54
C GLU A 243 -1.72 15.97 7.13
N GLY A 244 -0.60 16.11 7.84
CA GLY A 244 0.65 15.43 7.57
C GLY A 244 1.84 16.37 7.65
N LYS A 245 3.02 15.84 8.01
CA LYS A 245 4.26 16.60 8.10
C LYS A 245 5.17 16.44 6.89
N ASN A 246 4.87 15.50 6.02
CA ASN A 246 5.72 15.21 4.89
C ASN A 246 5.48 16.21 3.77
N ASN A 247 6.50 16.99 3.47
CA ASN A 247 6.55 17.81 2.28
C ASN A 247 7.05 16.96 1.13
N TYR A 248 6.29 16.94 0.05
CA TYR A 248 6.68 16.30 -1.20
C TYR A 248 7.31 17.34 -2.10
N THR A 249 8.56 17.13 -2.48
CA THR A 249 9.36 18.11 -3.22
C THR A 249 10.10 17.47 -4.39
N LYS A 250 10.64 18.33 -5.30
CA LYS A 250 11.38 17.90 -6.50
C LYS A 250 10.63 16.87 -7.33
N ILE A 251 9.31 17.00 -7.39
CA ILE A 251 8.46 16.09 -8.15
C ILE A 251 8.65 16.36 -9.63
N ASN A 252 9.23 15.39 -10.33
CA ASN A 252 9.36 15.39 -11.77
C ASN A 252 8.73 14.11 -12.31
N GLY A 253 7.82 14.24 -13.26
CA GLY A 253 7.08 13.09 -13.75
C GLY A 253 6.69 13.21 -15.20
N VAL A 254 6.71 12.09 -15.93
CA VAL A 254 6.20 11.96 -17.30
C VAL A 254 5.21 10.81 -17.32
N PHE A 255 3.97 11.13 -17.66
CA PHE A 255 2.85 10.21 -17.62
C PHE A 255 2.14 10.17 -18.97
N ALA A 256 1.58 9.02 -19.31
CA ALA A 256 0.66 8.86 -20.42
C ALA A 256 -0.67 8.28 -19.92
N PHE A 257 -1.77 8.86 -20.36
CA PHE A 257 -3.12 8.37 -20.08
C PHE A 257 -3.62 7.54 -21.24
N ASN A 258 -4.22 6.40 -20.91
CA ASN A 258 -4.89 5.55 -21.88
C ASN A 258 -6.18 5.01 -21.25
N ASN A 259 -7.28 5.70 -21.48
CA ASN A 259 -8.57 5.47 -20.82
C ASN A 259 -8.43 5.52 -19.29
N ASN A 260 -8.65 4.39 -18.62
CA ASN A 260 -8.62 4.26 -17.17
C ASN A 260 -7.22 3.98 -16.59
N ASP A 261 -6.24 3.81 -17.46
CA ASP A 261 -4.88 3.45 -17.09
C ASP A 261 -3.95 4.67 -17.20
N LEU A 262 -2.99 4.73 -16.30
CA LEU A 262 -1.94 5.75 -16.28
C LEU A 262 -0.59 5.07 -16.34
N ASP A 263 0.15 5.26 -17.41
CA ASP A 263 1.52 4.84 -17.53
C ASP A 263 2.46 5.89 -16.94
N ILE A 264 3.25 5.48 -15.98
CA ILE A 264 4.32 6.29 -15.37
C ILE A 264 5.61 5.95 -16.09
N ASN A 265 5.99 6.75 -17.10
CA ASN A 265 7.25 6.59 -17.79
C ASN A 265 8.42 6.84 -16.83
N THR A 266 8.29 7.87 -16.02
CA THR A 266 9.15 8.16 -14.87
C THR A 266 8.43 9.11 -13.92
N LEU A 267 8.60 8.90 -12.63
CA LEU A 267 8.20 9.81 -11.56
C LEU A 267 9.29 9.81 -10.51
N SER A 268 9.91 10.95 -10.27
CA SER A 268 10.86 11.13 -9.17
C SER A 268 10.36 12.20 -8.21
N PHE A 269 10.57 12.00 -6.92
CA PHE A 269 10.20 12.95 -5.87
C PHE A 269 10.94 12.65 -4.56
N ASN A 270 10.94 13.63 -3.68
CA ASN A 270 11.39 13.48 -2.30
C ASN A 270 10.19 13.57 -1.34
N ALA A 271 10.14 12.68 -0.35
CA ALA A 271 9.26 12.76 0.82
C ALA A 271 10.14 12.93 2.07
N GLY A 272 10.27 14.16 2.57
CA GLY A 272 11.33 14.50 3.52
C GLY A 272 12.71 14.28 2.91
N ASN A 273 13.55 13.50 3.58
CA ASN A 273 14.90 13.12 3.09
C ASN A 273 14.89 11.85 2.23
N ASN A 274 13.74 11.20 2.07
CA ASN A 274 13.61 10.00 1.26
C ASN A 274 13.41 10.36 -0.21
N ASP A 275 14.18 9.75 -1.10
CA ASP A 275 14.07 9.93 -2.54
C ASP A 275 13.39 8.71 -3.19
N PHE A 276 12.51 8.96 -4.12
CA PHE A 276 11.80 7.92 -4.84
C PHE A 276 11.88 8.13 -6.34
N THR A 277 12.10 7.05 -7.06
CA THR A 277 11.91 6.99 -8.50
C THR A 277 11.01 5.81 -8.82
N ILE A 278 9.91 6.08 -9.53
CA ILE A 278 8.86 5.10 -9.85
C ILE A 278 8.69 5.04 -11.36
N LYS A 279 8.55 3.81 -11.88
CA LYS A 279 8.14 3.51 -13.26
C LYS A 279 7.10 2.41 -13.22
N GLY A 280 6.13 2.45 -14.13
CA GLY A 280 5.12 1.39 -14.17
C GLY A 280 3.78 1.86 -14.68
N THR A 281 2.75 1.06 -14.42
CA THR A 281 1.37 1.33 -14.84
C THR A 281 0.43 1.28 -13.64
N LEU A 282 -0.44 2.26 -13.55
CA LEU A 282 -1.56 2.30 -12.61
C LEU A 282 -2.84 1.97 -13.40
N LYS A 283 -3.45 0.83 -13.14
CA LYS A 283 -4.70 0.42 -13.80
C LYS A 283 -5.90 0.78 -12.95
N ASN A 284 -6.98 1.13 -13.60
CA ASN A 284 -8.22 1.56 -12.96
C ASN A 284 -8.09 2.81 -12.08
N ILE A 285 -7.10 3.67 -12.32
CA ILE A 285 -6.81 4.83 -11.46
C ILE A 285 -8.00 5.80 -11.38
N ILE A 286 -8.63 6.10 -12.52
CA ILE A 286 -9.73 7.06 -12.55
C ILE A 286 -10.99 6.46 -11.93
N SER A 287 -11.31 5.19 -12.25
CA SER A 287 -12.42 4.48 -11.61
C SER A 287 -12.25 4.38 -10.09
N TYR A 288 -11.04 4.20 -9.61
CA TYR A 288 -10.74 4.16 -8.18
C TYR A 288 -11.11 5.47 -7.46
N PHE A 289 -10.80 6.62 -8.06
CA PHE A 289 -11.11 7.93 -7.47
C PHE A 289 -12.57 8.36 -7.66
N MET A 290 -13.24 7.90 -8.71
CA MET A 290 -14.58 8.35 -9.06
C MET A 290 -15.71 7.43 -8.60
N VAL A 291 -15.41 6.19 -8.27
CA VAL A 291 -16.43 5.17 -7.98
C VAL A 291 -16.08 4.42 -6.70
N PRO A 292 -16.96 4.40 -5.69
CA PRO A 292 -16.73 3.63 -4.47
C PRO A 292 -16.41 2.16 -4.74
N GLU A 293 -15.59 1.54 -3.89
CA GLU A 293 -15.23 0.11 -3.89
C GLU A 293 -14.49 -0.40 -5.14
N GLN A 294 -13.99 0.47 -5.99
CA GLN A 294 -13.16 0.04 -7.11
C GLN A 294 -11.76 -0.33 -6.65
N LYS A 295 -11.24 -1.40 -7.27
CA LYS A 295 -9.87 -1.83 -7.02
C LYS A 295 -8.90 -1.09 -7.92
N PHE A 296 -7.80 -0.68 -7.32
CA PHE A 296 -6.66 -0.05 -7.95
C PHE A 296 -5.52 -1.06 -8.08
N PHE A 297 -4.92 -1.14 -9.25
CA PHE A 297 -3.82 -2.04 -9.52
C PHE A 297 -2.56 -1.27 -9.93
N VAL A 298 -1.44 -1.62 -9.31
CA VAL A 298 -0.11 -1.06 -9.60
C VAL A 298 0.81 -2.16 -10.10
N ASP A 299 1.43 -1.98 -11.24
CA ASP A 299 2.57 -2.78 -11.70
C ASP A 299 3.74 -1.84 -11.94
N GLY A 300 4.82 -2.00 -11.18
CA GLY A 300 5.89 -1.04 -11.27
C GLY A 300 7.21 -1.44 -10.65
N GLU A 301 8.15 -0.53 -10.81
CA GLU A 301 9.47 -0.55 -10.21
C GLU A 301 9.65 0.69 -9.36
N VAL A 302 10.13 0.51 -8.14
CA VAL A 302 10.45 1.57 -7.19
C VAL A 302 11.95 1.51 -6.89
N THR A 303 12.64 2.59 -7.16
CA THR A 303 14.05 2.79 -6.80
C THR A 303 14.15 3.91 -5.79
N CYS A 304 14.97 3.70 -4.76
CA CYS A 304 15.20 4.66 -3.70
C CYS A 304 16.69 4.63 -3.31
N ALA A 305 17.38 5.77 -3.29
CA ALA A 305 18.75 5.80 -2.80
C ALA A 305 18.78 5.77 -1.26
N ASN A 306 17.87 6.52 -0.62
CA ASN A 306 17.76 6.59 0.84
C ASN A 306 16.30 6.40 1.26
N LEU A 307 16.02 5.33 1.98
CA LEU A 307 14.71 5.05 2.56
C LEU A 307 14.81 4.93 4.08
N ASN A 308 14.48 6.00 4.76
CA ASN A 308 14.38 6.04 6.22
C ASN A 308 12.91 5.96 6.65
N MET A 309 12.47 4.76 7.03
CA MET A 309 11.10 4.50 7.47
C MET A 309 10.75 5.25 8.76
N ASN A 310 11.75 5.53 9.62
CA ASN A 310 11.52 6.30 10.85
C ASN A 310 11.01 7.69 10.54
N GLU A 311 11.50 8.34 9.48
CA GLU A 311 11.01 9.65 9.04
C GLU A 311 9.60 9.56 8.46
N LEU A 312 9.33 8.54 7.65
CA LEU A 312 8.01 8.36 7.02
C LEU A 312 6.91 8.06 8.05
N PHE A 313 7.25 7.29 9.11
CA PHE A 313 6.31 6.92 10.17
C PHE A 313 6.40 7.80 11.43
N SER A 314 7.28 8.80 11.48
CA SER A 314 7.41 9.72 12.63
C SER A 314 6.19 10.63 12.83
N GLU A 315 5.05 10.22 12.32
CA GLU A 315 3.80 10.94 12.46
C GLU A 315 3.24 10.94 13.88
N ASN A 316 2.92 12.16 14.31
CA ASN A 316 1.81 12.49 15.22
C ASN A 316 1.82 12.02 16.67
N ASN A 317 2.94 11.58 17.29
CA ASN A 317 2.87 11.10 18.67
C ASN A 317 3.49 12.04 19.73
N LYS A 318 3.44 13.38 19.54
CA LYS A 318 3.75 14.27 20.69
C LYS A 318 2.56 14.57 21.59
N GLN A 319 1.34 14.14 21.28
CA GLN A 319 0.15 14.46 22.10
C GLN A 319 -1.01 13.45 22.13
N SER A 320 -0.89 12.26 21.56
CA SER A 320 -1.91 11.23 21.77
C SER A 320 -1.27 9.88 22.06
N ASN A 321 -1.73 9.21 23.12
CA ASN A 321 -1.49 7.78 23.38
C ASN A 321 -2.21 6.89 22.32
N SER A 322 -2.21 7.27 21.05
CA SER A 322 -2.81 6.48 19.99
C SER A 322 -1.89 5.33 19.69
N VAL A 323 -2.35 4.14 19.99
CA VAL A 323 -1.74 2.88 19.60
C VAL A 323 -1.65 2.87 18.07
N PHE A 324 -0.45 2.67 17.54
CA PHE A 324 -0.23 2.53 16.10
C PHE A 324 -1.00 1.30 15.59
N ASN A 325 -1.89 1.48 14.64
CA ASN A 325 -2.70 0.39 14.09
C ASN A 325 -2.49 0.27 12.59
N ILE A 326 -1.97 -0.86 12.14
CA ILE A 326 -1.87 -1.19 10.72
C ILE A 326 -3.16 -1.80 10.23
N THR A 327 -3.73 -1.21 9.17
CA THR A 327 -4.82 -1.80 8.40
C THR A 327 -4.40 -1.93 6.95
N LEU A 328 -4.40 -3.13 6.44
CA LEU A 328 -4.08 -3.40 5.04
C LEU A 328 -5.32 -3.15 4.17
N PRO A 329 -5.26 -2.30 3.12
CA PRO A 329 -6.41 -1.94 2.31
C PRO A 329 -6.92 -3.10 1.45
N ASP A 330 -8.24 -3.24 1.34
CA ASP A 330 -8.88 -4.28 0.50
C ASP A 330 -8.98 -3.89 -0.98
N ASN A 331 -8.94 -2.60 -1.26
CA ASN A 331 -9.23 -2.03 -2.57
C ASN A 331 -7.97 -1.71 -3.39
N MET A 332 -6.82 -2.23 -2.99
CA MET A 332 -5.55 -2.07 -3.69
C MET A 332 -4.92 -3.43 -3.97
N GLU A 333 -4.38 -3.58 -5.18
CA GLU A 333 -3.52 -4.70 -5.56
C GLU A 333 -2.25 -4.12 -6.19
N PHE A 334 -1.08 -4.65 -5.84
CA PHE A 334 0.15 -4.21 -6.49
C PHE A 334 1.15 -5.35 -6.72
N TYR A 335 1.90 -5.20 -7.80
CA TYR A 335 3.12 -5.94 -8.07
C TYR A 335 4.26 -4.94 -8.24
N VAL A 336 5.18 -4.90 -7.27
CA VAL A 336 6.25 -3.91 -7.21
C VAL A 336 7.60 -4.61 -7.12
N ARG A 337 8.52 -4.21 -7.97
CA ARG A 337 9.95 -4.52 -7.88
C ARG A 337 10.64 -3.37 -7.16
N ALA A 338 11.23 -3.67 -6.01
CA ALA A 338 11.93 -2.67 -5.19
C ALA A 338 13.45 -2.78 -5.36
N ASN A 339 14.12 -1.64 -5.42
CA ASN A 339 15.58 -1.52 -5.41
C ASN A 339 15.98 -0.33 -4.56
N ILE A 340 16.44 -0.59 -3.33
CA ILE A 340 16.74 0.44 -2.33
C ILE A 340 18.20 0.34 -1.97
N SER A 341 18.97 1.44 -2.11
CA SER A 341 20.41 1.42 -1.82
C SER A 341 20.70 1.44 -0.34
N ASP A 342 20.01 2.28 0.41
CA ASP A 342 20.15 2.42 1.86
C ASP A 342 18.78 2.41 2.53
N PHE A 343 18.56 1.52 3.51
CA PHE A 343 17.30 1.30 4.21
C PHE A 343 17.49 1.35 5.71
N ILE A 344 16.70 2.16 6.40
CA ILE A 344 16.72 2.31 7.86
C ILE A 344 15.31 2.15 8.41
N PHE A 345 15.16 1.26 9.41
CA PHE A 345 13.92 1.10 10.17
C PHE A 345 14.23 0.79 11.63
N SER A 346 13.83 1.65 12.55
CA SER A 346 14.28 1.64 13.94
C SER A 346 15.82 1.61 13.99
N ASP A 347 16.42 0.66 14.68
CA ASP A 347 17.88 0.44 14.74
C ASP A 347 18.39 -0.52 13.67
N PHE A 348 17.50 -1.01 12.81
CA PHE A 348 17.88 -1.91 11.72
C PHE A 348 18.33 -1.11 10.49
N HIS A 349 19.51 -1.46 10.00
CA HIS A 349 20.11 -0.85 8.82
C HIS A 349 20.45 -1.93 7.79
N ALA A 350 20.01 -1.72 6.55
CA ALA A 350 20.31 -2.60 5.42
C ALA A 350 20.72 -1.80 4.18
N THR A 351 21.54 -2.40 3.35
CA THR A 351 21.96 -1.81 2.06
C THR A 351 21.69 -2.76 0.91
N ASN A 352 21.57 -2.21 -0.30
CA ASN A 352 21.33 -2.97 -1.53
C ASN A 352 20.09 -3.88 -1.44
N VAL A 353 18.99 -3.37 -0.88
CA VAL A 353 17.74 -4.11 -0.74
C VAL A 353 17.07 -4.26 -2.09
N LYS A 354 16.81 -5.50 -2.50
CA LYS A 354 16.10 -5.84 -3.72
C LYS A 354 15.06 -6.89 -3.41
N GLY A 355 13.90 -6.82 -4.10
CA GLY A 355 12.85 -7.80 -3.92
C GLY A 355 11.64 -7.53 -4.78
N LYS A 356 10.72 -8.49 -4.78
CA LYS A 356 9.43 -8.42 -5.46
C LYS A 356 8.34 -8.51 -4.43
N LEU A 357 7.38 -7.60 -4.51
CA LEU A 357 6.24 -7.51 -3.60
C LEU A 357 4.95 -7.67 -4.40
N LEU A 358 4.15 -8.64 -4.04
CA LEU A 358 2.81 -8.86 -4.58
C LEU A 358 1.79 -8.71 -3.46
N TYR A 359 0.95 -7.70 -3.56
CA TYR A 359 -0.11 -7.43 -2.59
C TYR A 359 -1.48 -7.64 -3.21
N LYS A 360 -2.31 -8.43 -2.55
CA LYS A 360 -3.69 -8.70 -2.95
C LYS A 360 -4.50 -9.26 -1.78
N ASN A 361 -5.75 -8.80 -1.62
CA ASN A 361 -6.68 -9.32 -0.62
C ASN A 361 -6.08 -9.37 0.80
N ARG A 362 -5.53 -8.26 1.28
CA ARG A 362 -4.85 -8.12 2.58
C ARG A 362 -3.67 -9.08 2.79
N LYS A 363 -3.10 -9.56 1.70
CA LYS A 363 -1.96 -10.47 1.72
C LYS A 363 -0.81 -9.89 0.91
N LEU A 364 0.34 -9.70 1.57
CA LEU A 364 1.59 -9.27 0.96
C LEU A 364 2.51 -10.49 0.84
N ASN A 365 2.85 -10.88 -0.38
CA ASN A 365 3.90 -11.82 -0.65
C ASN A 365 5.18 -11.05 -0.98
N ALA A 366 6.26 -11.42 -0.34
CA ALA A 366 7.59 -10.90 -0.60
C ALA A 366 8.45 -12.04 -1.15
N ASP A 367 8.93 -11.90 -2.38
CA ASP A 367 9.71 -12.92 -3.06
C ASP A 367 11.11 -12.39 -3.40
N ASP A 368 12.10 -13.25 -3.24
CA ASP A 368 13.50 -12.98 -3.60
C ASP A 368 14.03 -11.67 -2.94
N VAL A 369 13.67 -11.43 -1.69
CA VAL A 369 14.16 -10.23 -0.98
C VAL A 369 15.58 -10.49 -0.49
N ILE A 370 16.53 -9.71 -1.00
CA ILE A 370 17.96 -9.84 -0.70
C ILE A 370 18.49 -8.48 -0.24
N PHE A 371 19.29 -8.46 0.80
CA PHE A 371 19.94 -7.25 1.30
C PHE A 371 21.20 -7.55 2.11
N ASN A 372 22.07 -6.56 2.21
CA ASN A 372 23.27 -6.62 3.05
C ASN A 372 23.00 -5.92 4.38
N THR A 373 23.42 -6.55 5.46
CA THR A 373 23.29 -6.01 6.82
C THR A 373 24.28 -6.72 7.76
N MET A 374 24.65 -6.10 8.87
CA MET A 374 25.45 -6.73 9.94
C MET A 374 26.71 -7.46 9.41
N ASP A 375 27.41 -6.84 8.46
CA ASP A 375 28.62 -7.33 7.77
C ASP A 375 28.39 -8.57 6.87
N GLY A 376 27.16 -9.01 6.68
CA GLY A 376 26.79 -10.16 5.86
C GLY A 376 25.61 -9.87 4.94
N ALA A 377 24.90 -10.90 4.53
CA ALA A 377 23.72 -10.80 3.66
C ALA A 377 22.55 -11.62 4.20
N ILE A 378 21.35 -11.15 3.94
CA ILE A 378 20.09 -11.86 4.22
C ILE A 378 19.34 -12.03 2.92
N GLU A 379 18.86 -13.25 2.69
CA GLU A 379 17.91 -13.61 1.64
C GLU A 379 16.63 -14.10 2.31
N THR A 380 15.48 -13.56 1.93
CA THR A 380 14.22 -13.95 2.53
C THR A 380 13.08 -13.94 1.53
N SER A 381 12.14 -14.87 1.72
CA SER A 381 10.84 -14.87 1.07
C SER A 381 9.79 -15.16 2.12
N GLY A 382 8.61 -14.54 1.97
CA GLY A 382 7.58 -14.73 2.98
C GLY A 382 6.23 -14.14 2.61
N VAL A 383 5.31 -14.32 3.52
CA VAL A 383 3.93 -13.85 3.39
C VAL A 383 3.52 -13.17 4.68
N LEU A 384 2.94 -12.00 4.53
CA LEU A 384 2.26 -11.28 5.58
C LEU A 384 0.78 -11.19 5.21
N ALA A 385 -0.11 -11.65 6.07
CA ALA A 385 -1.54 -11.62 5.84
C ALA A 385 -2.29 -11.07 7.05
N GLN A 386 -3.23 -10.17 6.83
CA GLN A 386 -4.10 -9.64 7.88
C GLN A 386 -5.47 -10.30 7.82
N ASN A 387 -5.92 -10.85 8.94
CA ASN A 387 -7.26 -11.45 9.08
C ASN A 387 -8.33 -10.37 9.34
N ASN A 388 -9.60 -10.79 9.43
CA ASN A 388 -10.72 -9.88 9.66
C ASN A 388 -10.71 -9.24 11.06
N ASP A 389 -10.07 -9.87 12.04
CA ASP A 389 -9.94 -9.37 13.40
C ASP A 389 -8.79 -8.35 13.53
N GLY A 390 -8.08 -8.10 12.43
CA GLY A 390 -6.96 -7.18 12.36
C GLY A 390 -5.60 -7.80 12.71
N ASN A 391 -5.56 -9.06 13.18
CA ASN A 391 -4.29 -9.73 13.46
C ASN A 391 -3.52 -10.02 12.20
N ILE A 392 -2.20 -9.92 12.29
CA ILE A 392 -1.27 -10.09 11.19
C ILE A 392 -0.50 -11.40 11.39
N THR A 393 -0.58 -12.31 10.45
CA THR A 393 0.25 -13.51 10.40
C THR A 393 1.44 -13.28 9.48
N VAL A 394 2.64 -13.65 9.93
CA VAL A 394 3.88 -13.58 9.16
C VAL A 394 4.48 -14.97 9.05
N GLN A 395 4.78 -15.37 7.83
CA GLN A 395 5.43 -16.64 7.52
C GLN A 395 6.62 -16.34 6.61
N SER A 396 7.81 -16.79 6.99
CA SER A 396 9.01 -16.46 6.23
C SER A 396 10.05 -17.57 6.26
N LYS A 397 10.76 -17.70 5.14
CA LYS A 397 12.03 -18.42 5.03
C LYS A 397 13.14 -17.39 4.95
N ILE A 398 14.08 -17.48 5.87
CA ILE A 398 15.18 -16.52 6.01
C ILE A 398 16.48 -17.28 5.94
N LYS A 399 17.39 -16.83 5.11
CA LYS A 399 18.75 -17.34 5.01
C LYS A 399 19.73 -16.24 5.42
N LEU A 400 20.45 -16.48 6.49
CA LEU A 400 21.53 -15.64 6.97
C LEU A 400 22.85 -16.12 6.38
N SER A 401 23.61 -15.23 5.78
CA SER A 401 24.92 -15.53 5.20
C SER A 401 25.99 -14.65 5.81
N LYS A 402 26.87 -15.24 6.62
CA LYS A 402 28.03 -14.58 7.25
C LYS A 402 27.70 -13.32 8.08
N ILE A 403 26.62 -13.36 8.82
CA ILE A 403 26.17 -12.25 9.68
C ILE A 403 27.07 -12.15 10.93
N ASN A 404 27.44 -10.95 11.30
CA ASN A 404 28.12 -10.66 12.57
C ASN A 404 27.15 -10.83 13.73
N ILE A 405 27.43 -11.80 14.61
CA ILE A 405 26.49 -12.20 15.67
C ILE A 405 26.28 -11.09 16.71
N GLN A 406 27.29 -10.29 17.03
CA GLN A 406 27.15 -9.16 17.97
C GLN A 406 26.18 -8.12 17.41
N LYS A 407 26.38 -7.72 16.13
CA LYS A 407 25.50 -6.78 15.46
C LYS A 407 24.08 -7.32 15.34
N LEU A 408 23.91 -8.64 15.15
CA LEU A 408 22.61 -9.28 15.12
C LEU A 408 21.88 -9.11 16.47
N PHE A 409 22.57 -9.41 17.58
CA PHE A 409 21.99 -9.27 18.92
C PHE A 409 21.68 -7.80 19.25
N THR A 410 22.59 -6.87 18.92
CA THR A 410 22.36 -5.43 19.12
C THR A 410 21.16 -4.92 18.33
N SER A 411 21.08 -5.22 17.03
CA SER A 411 20.00 -4.74 16.15
C SER A 411 18.61 -5.26 16.55
N PHE A 412 18.54 -6.41 17.21
CA PHE A 412 17.31 -7.00 17.72
C PHE A 412 17.16 -6.92 19.24
N HIS A 413 17.85 -5.97 19.90
CA HIS A 413 17.77 -5.71 21.35
C HIS A 413 17.91 -6.99 22.19
N ASN A 414 18.93 -7.81 21.84
CA ASN A 414 19.16 -9.12 22.45
C ASN A 414 17.95 -10.07 22.42
N PHE A 415 17.05 -9.90 21.45
CA PHE A 415 15.78 -10.65 21.33
C PHE A 415 14.89 -10.56 22.59
N GLY A 416 14.98 -9.44 23.33
CA GLY A 416 14.20 -9.19 24.55
C GLY A 416 14.59 -10.04 25.75
N GLN A 417 15.82 -10.59 25.77
CA GLN A 417 16.33 -11.41 26.87
C GLN A 417 17.71 -10.90 27.33
N ASP A 418 18.09 -11.19 28.61
CA ASP A 418 19.32 -10.72 29.25
C ASP A 418 20.32 -11.83 29.53
N PHE A 419 20.01 -13.09 29.21
CA PHE A 419 20.85 -14.24 29.56
C PHE A 419 22.10 -14.33 28.67
N ILE A 420 21.91 -14.35 27.34
CA ILE A 420 23.00 -14.28 26.37
C ILE A 420 22.83 -12.98 25.57
N THR A 421 23.74 -12.07 25.71
CA THR A 421 23.66 -10.74 25.06
C THR A 421 24.79 -10.53 24.05
N ASP A 422 24.70 -9.46 23.30
CA ASP A 422 25.73 -8.97 22.37
C ASP A 422 27.11 -8.86 23.01
N LYS A 423 27.20 -8.67 24.36
CA LYS A 423 28.44 -8.59 25.10
C LYS A 423 29.11 -9.95 25.30
N HIS A 424 28.30 -11.01 25.35
CA HIS A 424 28.80 -12.36 25.61
C HIS A 424 29.21 -13.12 24.34
N LEU A 425 28.71 -12.72 23.15
CA LEU A 425 28.92 -13.48 21.92
C LEU A 425 29.76 -12.72 20.89
N LYS A 426 30.73 -13.42 20.26
CA LYS A 426 31.40 -13.02 19.03
C LYS A 426 31.36 -14.17 18.03
N GLY A 427 31.52 -13.82 16.76
CA GLY A 427 31.60 -14.80 15.67
C GLY A 427 30.76 -14.40 14.46
N ILE A 428 30.76 -15.29 13.48
CA ILE A 428 30.05 -15.13 12.21
C ILE A 428 29.01 -16.24 12.11
N VAL A 429 27.73 -15.86 12.01
CA VAL A 429 26.62 -16.79 11.91
C VAL A 429 26.10 -16.91 10.48
N SER A 430 25.81 -18.15 10.07
CA SER A 430 25.01 -18.49 8.90
C SER A 430 23.88 -19.40 9.35
N SER A 431 22.65 -19.20 8.83
CA SER A 431 21.50 -19.93 9.29
C SER A 431 20.42 -20.02 8.20
N ASP A 432 19.71 -21.14 8.16
CA ASP A 432 18.45 -21.29 7.46
C ASP A 432 17.33 -21.31 8.51
N ILE A 433 16.39 -20.37 8.42
CA ILE A 433 15.34 -20.15 9.42
C ILE A 433 13.97 -20.23 8.72
N ASN A 434 13.08 -21.01 9.32
CA ASN A 434 11.65 -20.99 8.98
C ASN A 434 10.91 -20.38 10.17
N LEU A 435 10.16 -19.32 9.90
CA LEU A 435 9.44 -18.53 10.89
C LEU A 435 7.94 -18.52 10.61
N SER A 436 7.15 -18.73 11.65
CA SER A 436 5.73 -18.41 11.69
C SER A 436 5.44 -17.61 12.95
N SER A 437 4.76 -16.49 12.82
CA SER A 437 4.42 -15.61 13.95
C SER A 437 3.08 -14.92 13.72
N GLU A 438 2.44 -14.55 14.81
CA GLU A 438 1.21 -13.77 14.84
C GLU A 438 1.46 -12.47 15.61
N TRP A 439 0.90 -11.38 15.07
CA TRP A 439 1.07 -10.02 15.60
C TRP A 439 -0.30 -9.36 15.71
N SER A 440 -0.48 -8.52 16.70
CA SER A 440 -1.62 -7.62 16.71
C SER A 440 -1.47 -6.55 15.63
N ASN A 441 -2.54 -5.83 15.30
CA ASN A 441 -2.48 -4.66 14.42
C ASN A 441 -1.57 -3.52 14.95
N ALA A 442 -1.25 -3.54 16.24
CA ALA A 442 -0.27 -2.66 16.89
C ALA A 442 1.18 -3.17 16.80
N LEU A 443 1.44 -4.21 16.00
CA LEU A 443 2.74 -4.86 15.84
C LEU A 443 3.33 -5.45 17.14
N VAL A 444 2.48 -5.90 18.06
CA VAL A 444 2.91 -6.67 19.23
C VAL A 444 2.88 -8.14 18.89
N CYS A 445 4.02 -8.83 19.02
CA CYS A 445 4.14 -10.26 18.74
C CYS A 445 3.41 -11.11 19.80
N ASN A 446 2.61 -12.05 19.35
CA ASN A 446 2.05 -13.11 20.20
C ASN A 446 3.09 -14.23 20.35
N THR A 447 3.88 -14.17 21.42
CA THR A 447 4.98 -15.11 21.68
C THR A 447 4.52 -16.56 21.81
N LYS A 448 3.27 -16.81 22.22
CA LYS A 448 2.67 -18.16 22.32
C LYS A 448 2.49 -18.80 20.94
N ASN A 449 2.25 -17.99 19.91
CA ASN A 449 2.06 -18.46 18.54
C ASN A 449 3.34 -18.33 17.69
N LEU A 450 4.47 -17.99 18.34
CA LEU A 450 5.77 -17.94 17.67
C LEU A 450 6.33 -19.35 17.46
N ILE A 451 6.58 -19.71 16.21
CA ILE A 451 7.20 -20.98 15.83
C ILE A 451 8.43 -20.67 14.97
N VAL A 452 9.59 -21.17 15.39
CA VAL A 452 10.84 -21.03 14.63
C VAL A 452 11.52 -22.39 14.55
N ALA A 453 11.98 -22.75 13.37
CA ALA A 453 12.91 -23.86 13.17
C ALA A 453 14.11 -23.33 12.40
N SER A 454 15.30 -23.46 13.00
CA SER A 454 16.53 -22.95 12.40
C SER A 454 17.66 -23.97 12.47
N THR A 455 18.52 -23.94 11.44
CA THR A 455 19.81 -24.61 11.43
C THR A 455 20.89 -23.52 11.44
N ILE A 456 21.69 -23.49 12.48
CA ILE A 456 22.68 -22.43 12.73
C ILE A 456 24.10 -23.00 12.60
N THR A 457 24.96 -22.27 11.94
CA THR A 457 26.40 -22.50 11.94
C THR A 457 27.11 -21.20 12.38
N ILE A 458 27.84 -21.26 13.48
CA ILE A 458 28.67 -20.14 13.97
C ILE A 458 30.13 -20.49 13.72
N ASN A 459 30.86 -19.63 13.01
CA ASN A 459 32.28 -19.77 12.76
C ASN A 459 33.07 -18.74 13.56
N ASN A 460 34.26 -19.13 14.01
CA ASN A 460 35.16 -18.30 14.80
C ASN A 460 34.45 -17.68 16.01
N GLY A 461 33.68 -18.51 16.71
CA GLY A 461 32.86 -18.07 17.84
C GLY A 461 33.66 -17.91 19.12
N GLU A 462 33.27 -16.89 19.90
CA GLU A 462 33.76 -16.68 21.28
C GLU A 462 32.56 -16.46 22.20
N LEU A 463 32.59 -17.12 23.37
CA LEU A 463 31.70 -16.86 24.47
C LEU A 463 32.53 -16.22 25.60
N ILE A 464 32.21 -14.95 25.95
CA ILE A 464 33.04 -14.09 26.80
C ILE A 464 32.27 -13.76 28.06
N ASP A 465 32.96 -13.89 29.23
CA ASP A 465 32.46 -13.52 30.57
C ASP A 465 31.03 -14.02 30.86
N PHE A 466 30.69 -15.21 30.35
CA PHE A 466 29.38 -15.81 30.56
C PHE A 466 29.34 -16.49 31.96
N LYS A 467 28.92 -15.74 32.97
CA LYS A 467 28.89 -16.11 34.37
C LYS A 467 28.35 -17.51 34.71
N PRO A 468 27.27 -18.02 34.02
CA PRO A 468 26.78 -19.36 34.31
C PRO A 468 27.85 -20.45 34.16
N LEU A 469 28.85 -20.29 33.30
CA LEU A 469 29.91 -21.26 33.12
C LEU A 469 30.95 -21.22 34.22
N GLU A 470 31.10 -20.11 34.93
CA GLU A 470 32.05 -20.02 36.07
C GLU A 470 31.72 -21.06 37.15
N ARG A 471 30.46 -21.46 37.29
CA ARG A 471 30.01 -22.55 38.19
C ARG A 471 30.52 -23.94 37.78
N MET A 472 31.05 -24.09 36.58
CA MET A 472 31.77 -25.28 36.11
C MET A 472 33.25 -25.29 36.53
N SER A 473 33.71 -24.34 37.33
CA SER A 473 35.11 -24.22 37.81
C SER A 473 35.58 -25.44 38.57
N GLN A 474 34.69 -26.27 39.14
CA GLN A 474 35.03 -27.56 39.72
C GLN A 474 35.60 -28.55 38.68
N PHE A 475 35.32 -28.36 37.38
CA PHE A 475 35.77 -29.24 36.30
C PHE A 475 36.90 -28.65 35.46
N VAL A 476 36.96 -27.30 35.32
CA VAL A 476 37.85 -26.58 34.41
C VAL A 476 38.38 -25.32 35.10
N ASP A 477 39.59 -24.86 34.77
CA ASP A 477 40.14 -23.59 35.28
C ASP A 477 39.22 -22.41 34.92
N VAL A 478 38.90 -21.57 35.92
CA VAL A 478 38.03 -20.39 35.75
C VAL A 478 38.53 -19.46 34.64
N ASN A 479 39.85 -19.32 34.46
CA ASN A 479 40.41 -18.48 33.41
C ASN A 479 40.15 -19.02 32.01
N GLU A 480 40.05 -20.34 31.84
CA GLU A 480 39.63 -20.95 30.56
C GLU A 480 38.13 -20.76 30.28
N LEU A 481 37.32 -20.57 31.32
CA LEU A 481 35.88 -20.35 31.21
C LEU A 481 35.49 -18.90 30.91
N LYS A 482 36.38 -17.92 31.15
CA LYS A 482 36.10 -16.51 30.85
C LYS A 482 36.07 -16.18 29.36
N ASN A 483 36.82 -16.92 28.55
CA ASN A 483 36.79 -16.75 27.09
C ASN A 483 36.90 -18.10 26.41
N ILE A 484 35.72 -18.64 26.03
CA ILE A 484 35.61 -19.93 25.36
C ILE A 484 35.57 -19.70 23.87
N ARG A 485 36.52 -20.25 23.15
CA ARG A 485 36.60 -20.15 21.69
C ARG A 485 36.28 -21.45 21.02
N PHE A 486 35.58 -21.38 19.91
CA PHE A 486 35.30 -22.54 19.05
C PHE A 486 35.42 -22.14 17.57
N SER A 487 35.95 -23.07 16.76
CA SER A 487 36.18 -22.81 15.35
C SER A 487 34.85 -22.86 14.55
N GLU A 488 34.04 -23.85 14.85
CA GLU A 488 32.72 -24.04 14.27
C GLU A 488 31.77 -24.62 15.32
N LEU A 489 30.55 -24.07 15.37
CA LEU A 489 29.44 -24.61 16.16
C LEU A 489 28.25 -24.78 15.22
N LYS A 490 27.76 -26.02 15.06
CA LYS A 490 26.54 -26.35 14.31
C LYS A 490 25.45 -26.78 15.26
N ASN A 491 24.26 -26.21 15.09
CA ASN A 491 23.13 -26.56 15.92
C ASN A 491 21.78 -26.38 15.19
N GLU A 492 20.77 -27.05 15.69
CA GLU A 492 19.38 -26.76 15.41
C GLU A 492 18.77 -26.07 16.63
N ILE A 493 18.03 -24.99 16.40
CA ILE A 493 17.25 -24.30 17.43
C ILE A 493 15.80 -24.31 17.00
N LEU A 494 14.93 -24.74 17.91
CA LEU A 494 13.49 -24.71 17.73
C LEU A 494 12.89 -23.77 18.77
N ILE A 495 11.93 -22.94 18.36
CA ILE A 495 11.15 -22.10 19.27
C ILE A 495 9.68 -22.47 19.11
N LYS A 496 9.00 -22.77 20.21
CA LYS A 496 7.58 -23.08 20.25
C LYS A 496 7.08 -23.00 21.69
N ASP A 497 5.83 -22.59 21.86
CA ASP A 497 5.17 -22.51 23.17
C ASP A 497 6.01 -21.74 24.21
N GLU A 498 6.60 -20.60 23.78
CA GLU A 498 7.49 -19.74 24.58
C GLU A 498 8.73 -20.48 25.13
N LYS A 499 9.18 -21.51 24.42
CA LYS A 499 10.39 -22.28 24.73
C LYS A 499 11.39 -22.25 23.59
N ILE A 500 12.66 -22.12 23.93
CA ILE A 500 13.81 -22.34 23.06
C ILE A 500 14.30 -23.76 23.33
N ILE A 501 14.28 -24.61 22.33
CA ILE A 501 14.63 -26.04 22.43
C ILE A 501 15.92 -26.27 21.63
N ILE A 502 16.89 -26.86 22.27
CA ILE A 502 18.17 -27.30 21.69
C ILE A 502 18.16 -28.81 21.66
N PRO A 503 17.89 -29.47 20.53
CA PRO A 503 17.78 -30.94 20.46
C PRO A 503 19.09 -31.64 20.83
N GLN A 504 20.18 -31.21 20.22
CA GLN A 504 21.54 -31.65 20.55
C GLN A 504 22.55 -30.69 19.90
N MET A 505 23.52 -30.28 20.66
CA MET A 505 24.59 -29.39 20.22
C MET A 505 25.94 -29.95 20.69
N ASP A 506 26.82 -30.31 19.75
CA ASP A 506 28.18 -30.72 20.04
C ASP A 506 29.09 -29.50 20.01
N ILE A 507 29.74 -29.19 21.11
CA ILE A 507 30.59 -28.02 21.31
C ILE A 507 32.05 -28.48 21.46
N ASN A 508 32.88 -28.19 20.46
CA ASN A 508 34.33 -28.39 20.49
C ASN A 508 34.97 -27.04 20.75
N SER A 509 35.43 -26.82 21.99
CA SER A 509 35.94 -25.53 22.42
C SER A 509 37.34 -25.57 23.00
N SER A 510 37.92 -24.38 23.18
CA SER A 510 39.22 -24.20 23.84
C SER A 510 39.21 -24.65 25.31
N ALA A 511 38.05 -24.55 25.97
CA ALA A 511 37.91 -24.92 27.37
C ALA A 511 37.59 -26.39 27.56
N LEU A 512 36.56 -26.89 26.86
CA LEU A 512 36.03 -28.23 27.07
C LEU A 512 35.18 -28.67 25.86
N ASN A 513 35.30 -29.97 25.49
CA ASN A 513 34.40 -30.54 24.50
C ASN A 513 33.19 -31.16 25.22
N LEU A 514 32.01 -30.79 24.82
CA LEU A 514 30.77 -31.26 25.43
C LEU A 514 29.63 -31.38 24.42
N THR A 515 28.64 -32.19 24.77
CA THR A 515 27.36 -32.23 24.09
C THR A 515 26.30 -31.64 25.01
N LEU A 516 25.55 -30.65 24.52
CA LEU A 516 24.45 -29.99 25.22
C LEU A 516 23.11 -30.34 24.55
N SER A 517 22.08 -30.56 25.36
CA SER A 517 20.67 -30.61 24.90
C SER A 517 19.75 -30.07 25.99
N GLY A 518 18.54 -29.61 25.64
CA GLY A 518 17.58 -29.15 26.63
C GLY A 518 16.71 -28.00 26.14
N GLU A 519 16.08 -27.34 27.08
CA GLU A 519 15.15 -26.24 26.80
C GLU A 519 15.34 -25.06 27.76
N GLN A 520 14.94 -23.88 27.27
CA GLN A 520 14.81 -22.67 28.07
C GLN A 520 13.49 -22.01 27.75
N THR A 521 12.75 -21.60 28.77
CA THR A 521 11.50 -20.86 28.61
C THR A 521 11.78 -19.35 28.51
N PHE A 522 10.85 -18.57 27.93
CA PHE A 522 10.98 -17.10 27.85
C PHE A 522 10.90 -16.45 29.23
N ASP A 523 10.31 -17.10 30.24
CA ASP A 523 10.33 -16.68 31.65
C ASP A 523 11.60 -17.15 32.39
N SER A 524 12.68 -17.41 31.66
CA SER A 524 14.05 -17.67 32.15
C SER A 524 14.25 -18.98 32.89
N LYS A 525 13.33 -19.96 32.82
CA LYS A 525 13.57 -21.32 33.35
C LYS A 525 14.42 -22.11 32.39
N ILE A 526 15.42 -22.81 32.92
CA ILE A 526 16.37 -23.63 32.15
C ILE A 526 16.34 -25.08 32.60
N ASP A 527 16.46 -25.99 31.64
CA ASP A 527 16.65 -27.43 31.85
C ASP A 527 17.57 -27.99 30.77
N TYR A 528 18.86 -28.05 31.08
CA TYR A 528 19.88 -28.51 30.15
C TYR A 528 20.55 -29.78 30.62
N ARG A 529 20.94 -30.60 29.66
CA ARG A 529 21.73 -31.84 29.85
C ARG A 529 23.06 -31.65 29.15
N ILE A 530 24.13 -31.92 29.91
CA ILE A 530 25.49 -31.81 29.38
C ILE A 530 26.18 -33.17 29.53
N LYS A 531 26.81 -33.63 28.44
CA LYS A 531 27.67 -34.80 28.39
C LYS A 531 29.10 -34.32 28.17
N ILE A 532 30.05 -34.74 29.02
CA ILE A 532 31.46 -34.39 28.96
C ILE A 532 32.30 -35.65 28.98
N LEU A 533 33.40 -35.73 28.20
CA LEU A 533 34.36 -36.82 28.22
C LEU A 533 35.20 -36.77 29.49
N LEU A 534 35.21 -37.83 30.32
CA LEU A 534 36.00 -37.90 31.54
C LEU A 534 37.52 -37.74 31.24
N SER A 535 38.01 -38.31 30.17
CA SER A 535 39.42 -38.19 29.76
C SER A 535 39.86 -36.74 29.54
N GLU A 536 38.99 -35.85 29.10
CA GLU A 536 39.31 -34.42 28.95
C GLU A 536 39.43 -33.74 30.31
N ILE A 537 38.52 -34.03 31.26
CA ILE A 537 38.60 -33.48 32.59
C ILE A 537 39.87 -33.96 33.32
N LEU A 538 40.18 -35.26 33.23
CA LEU A 538 41.37 -35.83 33.84
C LEU A 538 42.67 -35.30 33.22
N SER A 539 42.75 -35.14 31.91
CA SER A 539 43.93 -34.58 31.24
C SER A 539 44.21 -33.14 31.68
N LYS A 540 43.17 -32.36 31.91
CA LYS A 540 43.29 -30.98 32.41
C LYS A 540 43.61 -30.90 33.92
N LYS A 541 43.01 -31.81 34.77
CA LYS A 541 43.35 -31.90 36.20
C LYS A 541 44.73 -32.46 36.50
N LEU A 542 45.29 -33.34 35.67
CA LEU A 542 46.66 -33.83 35.80
C LEU A 542 47.70 -32.74 35.63
N LYS A 543 47.41 -31.65 34.96
CA LYS A 543 48.24 -30.45 34.98
C LYS A 543 48.12 -29.63 36.26
N LEU A 544 47.15 -29.89 37.13
CA LEU A 544 46.86 -29.21 38.40
C LEU A 544 46.75 -30.25 39.55
N LYS A 545 47.87 -30.84 40.01
CA LYS A 545 48.05 -31.69 41.22
C LYS A 545 46.97 -32.75 41.52
N LYS A 546 47.41 -34.03 41.59
CA LYS A 546 46.70 -35.21 42.11
C LYS A 546 45.89 -34.91 43.36
N LYS A 547 44.56 -35.08 43.33
CA LYS A 547 43.72 -35.39 44.46
C LYS A 547 42.52 -36.23 44.01
N GLU A 548 42.39 -37.36 44.69
CA GLU A 548 41.35 -38.39 44.84
C GLU A 548 40.11 -38.42 43.95
N THR A 549 39.80 -39.66 43.53
CA THR A 549 38.80 -40.10 42.54
C THR A 549 37.35 -40.07 43.01
N ASP A 550 37.01 -39.65 44.22
CA ASP A 550 35.66 -39.70 44.80
C ASP A 550 34.78 -38.47 44.50
N GLU A 551 35.26 -37.50 43.78
CA GLU A 551 34.51 -36.25 43.44
C GLU A 551 33.60 -36.36 42.22
N PHE A 552 33.66 -37.47 41.50
CA PHE A 552 32.89 -37.63 40.24
C PHE A 552 31.76 -38.63 40.49
N GLY A 553 30.52 -38.23 40.28
CA GLY A 553 29.35 -39.09 40.34
C GLY A 553 29.46 -40.32 39.42
N PRO A 554 28.39 -41.12 39.26
CA PRO A 554 28.44 -42.39 38.52
C PRO A 554 28.99 -42.16 37.09
N ILE A 555 30.09 -42.86 36.78
CA ILE A 555 30.80 -42.85 35.50
C ILE A 555 30.16 -43.93 34.63
N GLU A 556 29.78 -43.61 33.44
CA GLU A 556 29.23 -44.57 32.47
C GLU A 556 30.15 -44.65 31.25
N ASP A 557 30.42 -45.87 30.83
CA ASP A 557 31.07 -46.17 29.56
C ASP A 557 30.09 -46.12 28.41
N ASP A 558 30.44 -45.44 27.33
CA ASP A 558 29.69 -45.55 26.08
C ASP A 558 30.06 -46.85 25.35
N GLU A 559 29.27 -47.21 24.32
CA GLU A 559 29.50 -48.45 23.52
C GLU A 559 30.88 -48.51 22.86
N LYS A 560 31.67 -47.43 22.96
CA LYS A 560 33.04 -47.30 22.41
C LYS A 560 34.13 -47.32 23.49
N GLY A 561 33.78 -47.65 24.77
CA GLY A 561 34.73 -47.73 25.88
C GLY A 561 35.27 -46.37 26.38
N LYS A 562 34.55 -45.24 26.12
CA LYS A 562 34.88 -43.91 26.63
C LYS A 562 33.99 -43.57 27.80
N SER A 563 34.60 -43.26 28.96
CA SER A 563 33.87 -42.82 30.13
C SER A 563 33.37 -41.40 30.01
N ASN A 564 32.08 -41.16 30.29
CA ASN A 564 31.43 -39.87 30.21
C ASN A 564 30.82 -39.45 31.56
N ILE A 565 30.80 -38.15 31.79
CA ILE A 565 30.07 -37.51 32.90
C ILE A 565 28.84 -36.84 32.34
N TYR A 566 27.72 -37.04 32.99
CA TYR A 566 26.44 -36.44 32.62
C TYR A 566 25.98 -35.48 33.71
N LEU A 567 25.70 -34.26 33.34
CA LEU A 567 25.25 -33.19 34.22
C LEU A 567 23.90 -32.68 33.82
N VAL A 568 23.09 -32.31 34.81
CA VAL A 568 21.82 -31.59 34.64
C VAL A 568 22.00 -30.18 35.19
N ILE A 569 21.67 -29.17 34.38
CA ILE A 569 21.56 -27.79 34.81
C ILE A 569 20.08 -27.43 34.82
N SER A 570 19.54 -27.11 35.99
CA SER A 570 18.13 -26.78 36.14
C SER A 570 17.91 -25.65 37.16
N GLY A 571 16.87 -24.83 36.90
CA GLY A 571 16.54 -23.65 37.71
C GLY A 571 16.13 -22.46 36.84
N THR A 572 16.54 -21.27 37.22
CA THR A 572 16.38 -20.06 36.41
C THR A 572 17.74 -19.57 35.96
N THR A 573 17.79 -18.70 34.95
CA THR A 573 19.05 -18.10 34.44
C THR A 573 19.89 -17.46 35.54
N ASP A 574 19.25 -16.89 36.57
CA ASP A 574 19.92 -16.22 37.70
C ASP A 574 20.25 -17.18 38.85
N ASN A 575 19.42 -18.24 39.03
CA ASN A 575 19.60 -19.20 40.12
C ASN A 575 19.34 -20.62 39.63
N PHE A 576 20.42 -21.31 39.27
CA PHE A 576 20.40 -22.68 38.81
C PHE A 576 21.33 -23.59 39.63
N SER A 577 21.05 -24.89 39.58
CA SER A 577 21.86 -25.94 40.18
C SER A 577 22.48 -26.83 39.11
N ILE A 578 23.66 -27.34 39.36
CA ILE A 578 24.33 -28.37 38.56
C ILE A 578 24.39 -29.64 39.36
N ARG A 579 23.86 -30.75 38.85
CA ARG A 579 23.79 -32.06 39.47
C ARG A 579 24.21 -33.13 38.48
N TYR A 580 24.72 -34.27 39.02
CA TYR A 580 24.98 -35.45 38.20
C TYR A 580 23.64 -36.08 37.74
N ASP A 581 23.59 -36.50 36.46
CA ASP A 581 22.41 -37.14 35.86
C ASP A 581 22.49 -38.68 36.01
N THR A 582 21.40 -39.34 36.37
CA THR A 582 21.32 -40.79 36.47
C THR A 582 20.77 -41.44 35.20
N LYS A 583 21.10 -42.74 34.94
CA LYS A 583 20.83 -43.45 33.66
C LYS A 583 19.42 -43.32 33.11
N LYS A 584 18.38 -43.38 34.00
CA LYS A 584 16.97 -43.42 33.59
C LYS A 584 16.42 -42.12 32.98
N VAL A 585 17.04 -40.99 33.27
CA VAL A 585 16.58 -39.67 32.77
C VAL A 585 17.04 -39.42 31.36
N LYS A 586 18.18 -39.98 30.96
CA LYS A 586 18.86 -39.72 29.67
C LYS A 586 18.08 -40.18 28.44
N GLU A 587 17.49 -41.41 28.47
CA GLU A 587 16.80 -42.01 27.34
C GLU A 587 15.45 -41.31 27.04
N ASN A 588 14.68 -41.02 28.11
CA ASN A 588 13.38 -40.38 28.01
C ASN A 588 13.44 -38.94 27.43
N ILE A 589 14.51 -38.19 27.78
CA ILE A 589 14.68 -36.81 27.30
C ILE A 589 15.08 -36.76 25.83
N LYS A 590 15.96 -37.64 25.39
CA LYS A 590 16.39 -37.72 23.98
C LYS A 590 15.22 -38.05 23.05
N GLU A 591 14.30 -38.94 23.50
CA GLU A 591 13.10 -39.27 22.76
C GLU A 591 12.08 -38.12 22.73
N ALA A 592 11.83 -37.47 23.88
CA ALA A 592 10.92 -36.33 23.98
C ALA A 592 11.35 -35.14 23.10
N VAL A 593 12.62 -34.78 23.13
CA VAL A 593 13.18 -33.69 22.28
C VAL A 593 13.10 -34.08 20.80
N LYS A 594 13.34 -35.34 20.44
CA LYS A 594 13.23 -35.83 19.08
C LYS A 594 11.78 -35.80 18.55
N GLU A 595 10.81 -36.11 19.43
CA GLU A 595 9.39 -36.03 19.10
C GLU A 595 8.92 -34.59 18.96
N GLU A 596 9.34 -33.68 19.84
CA GLU A 596 9.02 -32.26 19.77
C GLU A 596 9.53 -31.62 18.46
N LYS A 597 10.77 -31.95 18.07
CA LYS A 597 11.34 -31.53 16.78
C LYS A 597 10.49 -31.99 15.58
N LYS A 598 10.02 -33.26 15.60
CA LYS A 598 9.17 -33.79 14.53
C LYS A 598 7.81 -33.10 14.52
N THR A 599 7.26 -32.79 15.70
CA THR A 599 5.97 -32.10 15.86
C THR A 599 6.05 -30.69 15.27
N ILE A 600 7.09 -29.91 15.60
CA ILE A 600 7.30 -28.57 15.08
C ILE A 600 7.47 -28.58 13.54
N LYS A 601 8.31 -29.49 13.02
CA LYS A 601 8.48 -29.64 11.58
C LYS A 601 7.17 -30.08 10.89
N SER A 602 6.35 -30.90 11.53
CA SER A 602 5.04 -31.30 11.00
C SER A 602 4.08 -30.12 10.90
N ILE A 603 4.00 -29.27 11.93
CA ILE A 603 3.19 -28.05 11.92
C ILE A 603 3.65 -27.12 10.80
N LEU A 604 4.96 -26.86 10.67
CA LEU A 604 5.52 -26.02 9.62
C LEU A 604 5.26 -26.59 8.21
N ASN A 605 5.20 -27.92 8.07
CA ASN A 605 4.85 -28.56 6.80
C ASN A 605 3.35 -28.44 6.49
N GLU A 606 2.47 -28.58 7.49
CA GLU A 606 1.02 -28.45 7.32
C GLU A 606 0.61 -27.04 6.94
N GLU A 607 1.13 -26.06 7.66
CA GLU A 607 0.77 -24.66 7.44
C GLU A 607 1.47 -24.04 6.21
N PHE A 608 2.70 -24.47 5.91
CA PHE A 608 3.54 -23.77 4.93
C PHE A 608 4.15 -24.65 3.86
N GLY A 609 3.99 -25.96 3.96
CA GLY A 609 4.58 -26.92 3.01
C GLY A 609 6.10 -26.95 3.01
N LEU A 610 6.76 -26.51 4.10
CA LEU A 610 8.20 -26.28 4.15
C LEU A 610 9.06 -27.57 4.10
N PHE A 611 8.50 -28.71 4.49
CA PHE A 611 9.21 -30.00 4.57
C PHE A 611 8.49 -31.10 3.79
N LYS A 612 7.87 -30.80 2.65
CA LYS A 612 7.06 -31.75 1.86
C LYS A 612 7.77 -33.05 1.51
N ASN A 613 9.09 -32.99 1.32
CA ASN A 613 9.92 -34.14 0.90
C ASN A 613 10.69 -34.80 2.05
N ASP A 614 10.49 -34.39 3.31
CA ASP A 614 11.15 -35.00 4.47
C ASP A 614 10.40 -36.29 4.86
N THR A 615 11.01 -37.45 4.55
CA THR A 615 10.44 -38.78 4.82
C THR A 615 10.19 -39.02 6.30
N SER A 616 10.96 -38.38 7.19
CA SER A 616 10.78 -38.51 8.63
C SER A 616 9.46 -37.88 9.13
N ILE A 617 9.01 -36.82 8.47
CA ILE A 617 7.76 -36.12 8.76
C ILE A 617 6.57 -36.90 8.19
N ILE A 618 6.71 -37.44 6.98
CA ILE A 618 5.66 -38.25 6.36
C ILE A 618 5.34 -39.47 7.23
N ASN A 619 6.37 -40.16 7.74
CA ASN A 619 6.21 -41.30 8.63
C ASN A 619 5.66 -40.92 10.00
N PHE A 620 6.05 -39.75 10.55
CA PHE A 620 5.54 -39.22 11.81
C PHE A 620 4.03 -38.90 11.73
N LYS A 621 3.58 -38.27 10.66
CA LYS A 621 2.16 -38.01 10.41
C LYS A 621 1.34 -39.28 10.36
N LYS A 622 1.77 -40.26 9.57
CA LYS A 622 1.09 -41.56 9.49
C LYS A 622 0.93 -42.22 10.86
N LYS A 623 1.99 -42.20 11.68
CA LYS A 623 1.96 -42.78 13.04
C LYS A 623 0.98 -42.04 13.96
N LYS A 624 0.95 -40.70 13.89
CA LYS A 624 0.04 -39.86 14.69
C LYS A 624 -1.42 -40.06 14.29
N GLU A 625 -1.72 -40.17 13.00
CA GLU A 625 -3.06 -40.46 12.49
C GLU A 625 -3.53 -41.88 12.91
N GLU A 626 -2.63 -42.88 12.92
CA GLU A 626 -2.93 -44.21 13.41
C GLU A 626 -3.21 -44.23 14.91
N GLU A 627 -2.45 -43.49 15.72
CA GLU A 627 -2.66 -43.35 17.17
C GLU A 627 -3.98 -42.63 17.49
N GLU A 628 -4.33 -41.57 16.74
CA GLU A 628 -5.63 -40.89 16.88
C GLU A 628 -6.80 -41.78 16.48
N LYS A 629 -6.66 -42.57 15.42
CA LYS A 629 -7.66 -43.59 15.04
C LYS A 629 -7.85 -44.65 16.13
N LYS A 630 -6.76 -45.12 16.73
CA LYS A 630 -6.81 -46.06 17.87
C LYS A 630 -7.45 -45.45 19.12
N LYS A 631 -7.15 -44.17 19.43
CA LYS A 631 -7.79 -43.44 20.55
C LYS A 631 -9.29 -43.21 20.32
N LYS A 632 -9.72 -42.96 19.09
CA LYS A 632 -11.14 -42.84 18.72
C LYS A 632 -11.84 -44.18 18.78
N GLN A 633 -11.20 -45.27 18.37
CA GLN A 633 -11.76 -46.62 18.46
C GLN A 633 -11.90 -47.11 19.92
N ASN A 634 -10.99 -46.72 20.82
CA ASN A 634 -11.06 -47.05 22.24
C ASN A 634 -12.08 -46.21 23.02
N LYS A 635 -12.46 -45.01 22.54
CA LYS A 635 -13.54 -44.20 23.12
C LYS A 635 -14.94 -44.71 22.78
N VAL A 636 -15.09 -45.63 21.83
CA VAL A 636 -16.39 -46.18 21.40
C VAL A 636 -16.76 -47.46 22.15
N LYS A 637 -15.97 -47.91 23.13
CA LYS A 637 -16.22 -49.13 23.95
C LYS A 637 -16.55 -48.85 25.41
N ILE A 638 -17.27 -47.81 25.76
CA ILE A 638 -17.95 -47.70 27.04
C ILE A 638 -19.43 -48.00 26.75
N LYS A 639 -19.81 -49.27 26.86
CA LYS A 639 -21.20 -49.70 26.99
C LYS A 639 -21.69 -49.24 28.38
N TRP A 640 -22.76 -48.47 28.38
CA TRP A 640 -23.59 -48.29 29.55
C TRP A 640 -24.42 -49.58 29.68
N ASP A 641 -24.22 -50.34 30.76
CA ASP A 641 -25.12 -51.41 31.15
C ASP A 641 -26.42 -50.76 31.63
N GLU A 642 -27.51 -51.13 30.94
CA GLU A 642 -28.88 -50.92 31.39
C GLU A 642 -29.12 -51.79 32.63
N GLU A 643 -29.37 -51.18 33.78
CA GLU A 643 -30.06 -51.80 34.86
C GLU A 643 -31.50 -51.34 34.91
N SER A 644 -32.36 -52.34 34.58
CA SER A 644 -33.63 -52.78 35.13
C SER A 644 -34.65 -51.75 35.63
N GLU A 645 -35.72 -51.76 34.90
CA GLU A 645 -37.13 -51.79 35.27
C GLU A 645 -37.49 -51.54 36.75
N GLY A 646 -38.26 -50.52 36.95
CA GLY A 646 -39.15 -50.33 38.10
C GLY A 646 -40.44 -49.72 37.59
N GLU A 647 -41.43 -50.60 37.37
CA GLU A 647 -42.85 -50.23 37.23
C GLU A 647 -43.32 -49.46 38.47
N ILE A 648 -43.92 -48.28 38.25
CA ILE A 648 -44.96 -47.75 39.15
C ILE A 648 -46.01 -46.98 38.33
N ASP A 649 -47.09 -47.67 38.19
CA ASP A 649 -48.52 -47.34 38.28
C ASP A 649 -49.01 -45.94 37.95
N LYS A 650 -50.04 -45.99 37.09
CA LYS A 650 -50.99 -44.93 36.80
C LYS A 650 -51.92 -44.76 38.02
N SER A 651 -52.19 -43.53 38.41
CA SER A 651 -53.54 -43.07 38.68
C SER A 651 -53.57 -41.54 38.91
N GLU A 652 -54.48 -40.93 38.14
CA GLU A 652 -55.47 -39.94 38.53
C GLU A 652 -55.09 -38.48 38.73
N GLU A 653 -55.69 -37.71 37.86
CA GLU A 653 -56.57 -36.50 38.06
C GLU A 653 -55.90 -35.20 38.59
N LYS A 654 -55.94 -34.20 37.87
CA LYS A 654 -56.99 -33.22 37.42
C LYS A 654 -56.34 -32.11 36.56
#